data_3a6920fe4d3bc45ef70721557730c45b
#
_entry.id   3a6920fe4d3bc45ef70721557730c45b
#
_cell.length_a   1.000
_cell.length_b   1.000
_cell.length_c   1.000
_cell.angle_alpha   90.00
_cell.angle_beta   90.00
_cell.angle_gamma   90.00
#
_symmetry.space_group_name_H-M   'P 1'
#
loop_
_entity.id
_entity.type
_entity.pdbx_description
1 polymer ?
#
loop_
_entity_poly.entity_id
_entity_poly.type
_entity_poly.pdbx_seq_one_letter_code
_entity_poly.pdbx_strand_id
1 'polypeptide(L)'
;MKTSSHVRDVEKMRSTLSPARLAAFACVLLLSFLVSTPAVIAEQSPPSLELSRPVRSWEFLPVVGMRAGLFGNESGEMEAWVYPLKIFRGFHLTFHVDGRAVPAESLARTLIVHPESATLVYAGDNFSVRETFFVPVHEPGAVILLDVETEQPLEIEAGFVADFQLEWPAALGGTFLNWDQSQHAFVFGEERKKFYAMVGSPSGSSARLAYQTNYSSDSENSLRLGVTGKGRASKLIVLAASTQGLADAQANYQRLATWYSDPLRESARYYRDYLNRTLNLTLPDSQLQQAYDWSRISTIQGLVTNPDLGTGLVAGYRTSGTSQRPGFAWFFGRDSFWTSFALNSIGDFATTRTALEFIAKFQRDDGKIPHEISQGASFVDWFKDYPYGYASADATPLYIIATNDYVSRSGDLDFARQKWDSLWKAYQFMRSTYDAQSFPQNFGFGHGWVEGGPLLPVKAEFYQSGLGLEALRALANLAKLTGKDDASKDLQAAFDRQKPAFNQTFWSPEKKAFAFALDQQNRRVDELTVLTTVPMWFGLTDEDKSQATIQQLADADLQTDWGTRIISNHSSIYNGSGYHFGSVWPLFTGWASVGEYRYHQPLPAYANLRSNALLALDGSLGHVTEVLSGDYYQPLSTSSPHQIWSAAMVVSPILRGMLGLEADAQSRTVTFAPHIPADWRSFSLDNLRVGATTVALSYQRTPRLLTLEVKRTGPDCTFDFNPAFSLRTSVASVELNGHSLPFHIAATAGDQHVAIRFPLTQTTSTVRIRLKNDFGVSLSNKLPALGSASVGLRVLSETWNSARTQLSLSLSGLAGRTYELSIWNPSQVASVKGAKLRAAGQDSSKLVVDFPSADAESYVHQDVVLKFATPK
;
A
#
# COMPACT_ATOMS: atom_id res chain seq x y z
N MET A 1 42.72 0.66 51.38
CA MET A 1 42.78 -0.31 52.49
C MET A 1 41.38 -0.87 52.74
N LYS A 2 41.27 -2.17 52.77
CA LYS A 2 40.06 -3.05 52.94
C LYS A 2 39.34 -3.42 51.67
N THR A 3 39.91 -4.39 50.96
CA THR A 3 39.23 -5.39 50.13
C THR A 3 40.03 -6.68 50.18
N SER A 4 39.79 -7.55 51.15
CA SER A 4 40.27 -8.93 51.14
C SER A 4 39.56 -9.70 52.24
N SER A 5 38.33 -10.15 52.03
CA SER A 5 37.68 -11.13 52.93
C SER A 5 36.68 -12.06 52.30
N HIS A 6 36.53 -12.08 50.96
CA HIS A 6 35.49 -12.95 50.31
C HIS A 6 36.05 -14.12 49.49
N VAL A 7 37.35 -14.35 49.47
CA VAL A 7 37.95 -15.47 48.70
C VAL A 7 38.25 -16.67 49.60
N ARG A 8 38.21 -16.54 50.91
CA ARG A 8 38.57 -17.66 51.85
C ARG A 8 37.44 -18.59 52.25
N ASP A 9 36.19 -18.21 52.00
CA ASP A 9 35.03 -19.05 52.41
C ASP A 9 34.60 -20.10 51.37
N VAL A 10 35.08 -20.00 50.12
CA VAL A 10 34.74 -20.96 49.07
C VAL A 10 35.62 -22.23 49.13
N GLU A 11 36.84 -22.12 49.66
CA GLU A 11 37.74 -23.31 49.80
C GLU A 11 37.45 -24.20 51.00
N LYS A 12 36.73 -23.74 52.01
CA LYS A 12 36.36 -24.52 53.19
C LYS A 12 35.09 -25.41 53.02
N MET A 13 34.32 -25.19 51.97
CA MET A 13 33.14 -26.01 51.66
C MET A 13 33.45 -27.25 50.76
N ARG A 14 34.67 -27.43 50.32
CA ARG A 14 35.07 -28.59 49.48
C ARG A 14 35.53 -29.85 50.25
N SER A 15 35.65 -29.83 51.59
CA SER A 15 36.24 -30.91 52.35
C SER A 15 35.31 -31.79 53.16
N THR A 16 33.97 -31.68 53.04
CA THR A 16 33.06 -32.40 53.91
C THR A 16 31.84 -33.07 53.27
N LEU A 17 31.84 -33.32 51.96
CA LEU A 17 30.78 -34.06 51.32
C LEU A 17 31.30 -35.33 50.61
N SER A 18 30.76 -36.50 50.98
CA SER A 18 31.10 -37.77 50.38
C SER A 18 30.59 -37.90 48.93
N PRO A 19 31.24 -38.70 48.06
CA PRO A 19 30.87 -38.84 46.65
C PRO A 19 29.42 -39.23 46.37
N ALA A 20 28.76 -39.93 47.33
CA ALA A 20 27.37 -40.36 47.20
C ALA A 20 26.34 -39.21 47.39
N ARG A 21 26.71 -38.08 48.05
CA ARG A 21 25.84 -36.93 48.22
C ARG A 21 25.97 -35.91 47.03
N LEU A 22 27.09 -35.91 46.35
CA LEU A 22 27.25 -35.14 45.13
C LEU A 22 26.45 -35.73 43.95
N ALA A 23 26.36 -37.05 43.85
CA ALA A 23 25.55 -37.73 42.83
C ALA A 23 24.03 -37.50 43.02
N ALA A 24 23.56 -37.48 44.28
CA ALA A 24 22.17 -37.22 44.60
C ALA A 24 21.75 -35.74 44.29
N PHE A 25 22.68 -34.78 44.50
CA PHE A 25 22.40 -33.39 44.24
C PHE A 25 22.44 -33.08 42.72
N ALA A 26 23.28 -33.76 41.94
CA ALA A 26 23.32 -33.66 40.49
C ALA A 26 22.08 -34.31 39.83
N CYS A 27 21.55 -35.41 40.37
CA CYS A 27 20.31 -36.04 39.89
C CYS A 27 19.07 -35.21 40.21
N VAL A 28 19.01 -34.49 41.32
CA VAL A 28 17.87 -33.63 41.66
C VAL A 28 17.92 -32.35 40.80
N LEU A 29 19.09 -31.81 40.42
CA LEU A 29 19.23 -30.70 39.48
C LEU A 29 18.94 -31.12 38.02
N LEU A 30 19.22 -32.35 37.61
CA LEU A 30 18.86 -32.88 36.29
C LEU A 30 17.38 -33.28 36.14
N LEU A 31 16.71 -33.69 37.24
CA LEU A 31 15.27 -33.95 37.22
C LEU A 31 14.41 -32.68 37.32
N SER A 32 14.94 -31.58 37.83
CA SER A 32 14.23 -30.29 37.85
C SER A 32 14.22 -29.58 36.49
N PHE A 33 14.99 -30.01 35.48
CA PHE A 33 15.02 -29.48 34.13
C PHE A 33 14.11 -30.24 33.15
N LEU A 34 13.37 -31.25 33.60
CA LEU A 34 12.41 -32.00 32.78
C LEU A 34 10.93 -31.65 33.06
N VAL A 35 10.64 -30.62 33.88
CA VAL A 35 9.33 -30.02 33.95
C VAL A 35 9.25 -29.07 32.78
N SER A 36 8.45 -29.42 31.78
CA SER A 36 8.09 -28.61 30.61
C SER A 36 7.90 -27.15 31.02
N THR A 37 8.89 -26.35 30.74
CA THR A 37 8.65 -24.88 30.59
C THR A 37 7.60 -24.71 29.52
N PRO A 38 6.46 -24.07 29.80
CA PRO A 38 5.63 -23.58 28.69
C PRO A 38 6.59 -22.76 27.81
N ALA A 39 6.58 -23.02 26.51
CA ALA A 39 7.27 -22.18 25.55
C ALA A 39 6.78 -20.75 25.86
N VAL A 40 7.63 -19.95 26.48
CA VAL A 40 7.47 -18.51 26.51
C VAL A 40 7.55 -18.16 25.03
N ILE A 41 6.39 -17.95 24.43
CA ILE A 41 6.30 -17.22 23.16
C ILE A 41 7.05 -15.94 23.48
N ALA A 42 8.26 -15.81 22.97
CA ALA A 42 8.98 -14.55 23.02
C ALA A 42 7.98 -13.53 22.46
N GLU A 43 7.53 -12.63 23.31
CA GLU A 43 6.78 -11.46 22.89
C GLU A 43 7.66 -10.83 21.81
N GLN A 44 7.29 -11.03 20.55
CA GLN A 44 7.99 -10.39 19.46
C GLN A 44 7.84 -8.89 19.73
N SER A 45 8.94 -8.21 19.93
CA SER A 45 8.95 -6.75 20.00
C SER A 45 8.14 -6.26 18.81
N PRO A 46 7.24 -5.29 19.00
CA PRO A 46 6.47 -4.74 17.89
C PRO A 46 7.43 -4.37 16.76
N PRO A 47 7.08 -4.62 15.49
CA PRO A 47 7.94 -4.33 14.37
C PRO A 47 8.45 -2.89 14.45
N SER A 48 9.73 -2.71 14.25
CA SER A 48 10.33 -1.38 14.24
C SER A 48 9.67 -0.55 13.14
N LEU A 49 9.08 0.60 13.52
CA LEU A 49 8.58 1.59 12.57
C LEU A 49 9.74 2.40 11.95
N GLU A 50 10.93 1.85 11.96
CA GLU A 50 12.14 2.43 11.39
C GLU A 50 12.55 1.66 10.15
N LEU A 51 12.79 2.40 9.07
CA LEU A 51 13.49 1.92 7.89
C LEU A 51 14.81 2.66 7.75
N SER A 52 15.88 1.97 7.36
CA SER A 52 17.19 2.59 7.22
C SER A 52 18.00 1.95 6.10
N ARG A 53 18.76 2.77 5.37
CA ARG A 53 19.69 2.32 4.33
C ARG A 53 20.79 3.37 4.05
N PRO A 54 21.84 3.04 3.32
CA PRO A 54 22.72 4.03 2.69
C PRO A 54 21.94 4.97 1.78
N VAL A 55 22.32 6.26 1.79
CA VAL A 55 21.71 7.30 0.97
C VAL A 55 21.78 6.99 -0.53
N ARG A 56 20.70 7.23 -1.24
CA ARG A 56 20.57 7.29 -2.69
C ARG A 56 20.13 8.71 -3.08
N SER A 57 21.07 9.59 -3.35
CA SER A 57 20.84 11.03 -3.43
C SER A 57 19.72 11.48 -4.38
N TRP A 58 19.36 10.65 -5.38
CA TRP A 58 18.29 10.93 -6.34
C TRP A 58 16.91 10.45 -5.90
N GLU A 59 16.84 9.60 -4.86
CA GLU A 59 15.56 9.04 -4.43
C GLU A 59 14.72 10.09 -3.70
N PHE A 60 13.42 10.05 -3.94
CA PHE A 60 12.47 10.96 -3.33
C PHE A 60 12.36 10.76 -1.81
N LEU A 61 12.36 11.86 -1.08
CA LEU A 61 12.22 11.90 0.37
C LEU A 61 11.06 12.81 0.77
N PRO A 62 9.87 12.26 1.09
CA PRO A 62 8.76 13.03 1.63
C PRO A 62 8.76 12.99 3.15
N VAL A 63 8.35 14.08 3.79
CA VAL A 63 7.92 14.11 5.19
C VAL A 63 6.61 14.89 5.25
N VAL A 64 5.53 14.25 5.68
CA VAL A 64 4.19 14.80 5.52
C VAL A 64 3.38 14.82 6.82
N GLY A 65 2.59 15.87 6.98
CA GLY A 65 1.51 15.99 7.94
C GLY A 65 0.20 16.37 7.22
N MET A 66 -0.88 16.49 7.97
CA MET A 66 -2.17 16.83 7.37
C MET A 66 -2.24 18.26 6.80
N ARG A 67 -1.38 19.15 7.24
CA ARG A 67 -1.43 20.59 6.89
C ARG A 67 -0.19 21.10 6.20
N ALA A 68 0.89 20.32 6.19
CA ALA A 68 2.19 20.71 5.61
C ALA A 68 2.92 19.50 5.06
N GLY A 69 3.92 19.74 4.22
CA GLY A 69 4.82 18.72 3.69
C GLY A 69 6.19 19.30 3.33
N LEU A 70 7.22 18.48 3.51
CA LEU A 70 8.56 18.69 2.96
C LEU A 70 8.78 17.64 1.89
N PHE A 71 9.14 18.06 0.69
CA PHE A 71 9.36 17.19 -0.46
C PHE A 71 10.73 17.46 -1.06
N GLY A 72 11.49 16.42 -1.28
CA GLY A 72 12.83 16.56 -1.82
C GLY A 72 13.44 15.22 -2.18
N ASN A 73 14.73 15.11 -1.91
CA ASN A 73 15.47 13.87 -2.18
C ASN A 73 16.48 13.56 -1.05
N GLU A 74 17.07 12.38 -1.10
CA GLU A 74 18.00 11.92 -0.07
C GLU A 74 19.37 12.62 -0.10
N SER A 75 19.59 13.64 -0.97
CA SER A 75 20.73 14.55 -0.85
C SER A 75 20.53 15.59 0.25
N GLY A 76 19.29 15.76 0.73
CA GLY A 76 18.89 16.81 1.65
C GLY A 76 18.34 18.07 0.98
N GLU A 77 18.23 18.05 -0.36
CA GLU A 77 17.55 19.13 -1.07
C GLU A 77 16.04 19.01 -0.91
N MET A 78 15.37 20.05 -0.37
CA MET A 78 13.96 20.04 -0.03
C MET A 78 13.22 21.26 -0.53
N GLU A 79 11.91 21.12 -0.77
CA GLU A 79 10.92 22.19 -0.89
C GLU A 79 9.90 22.09 0.24
N ALA A 80 9.26 23.20 0.58
CA ALA A 80 8.33 23.28 1.71
C ALA A 80 6.97 23.78 1.28
N TRP A 81 5.94 23.07 1.78
CA TRP A 81 4.54 23.40 1.58
C TRP A 81 3.81 23.49 2.93
N VAL A 82 2.95 24.50 3.07
CA VAL A 82 1.90 24.56 4.09
C VAL A 82 0.60 24.83 3.36
N TYR A 83 -0.18 23.76 3.19
CA TYR A 83 -1.28 23.76 2.21
C TYR A 83 -2.28 24.91 2.41
N PRO A 84 -2.65 25.62 1.32
CA PRO A 84 -2.26 25.43 -0.09
C PRO A 84 -1.06 26.28 -0.54
N LEU A 85 -0.15 26.69 0.36
CA LEU A 85 0.97 27.59 0.09
C LEU A 85 2.28 26.81 -0.10
N LYS A 86 2.98 27.08 -1.20
CA LYS A 86 4.40 26.78 -1.37
C LYS A 86 5.23 27.89 -0.75
N ILE A 87 6.29 27.54 -0.03
CA ILE A 87 7.08 28.53 0.72
C ILE A 87 8.44 28.77 0.07
N PHE A 88 9.19 27.69 -0.16
CA PHE A 88 10.52 27.74 -0.76
C PHE A 88 10.81 26.43 -1.52
N ARG A 89 11.88 26.44 -2.33
CA ARG A 89 12.48 25.28 -2.98
C ARG A 89 14.00 25.29 -2.85
N GLY A 90 14.64 24.20 -3.18
CA GLY A 90 16.09 24.08 -3.19
C GLY A 90 16.75 24.33 -1.83
N PHE A 91 16.05 23.98 -0.72
CA PHE A 91 16.68 24.02 0.60
C PHE A 91 17.84 23.05 0.67
N HIS A 92 18.98 23.49 1.20
CA HIS A 92 20.17 22.68 1.39
C HIS A 92 21.05 23.21 2.51
N LEU A 93 21.95 22.37 3.02
CA LEU A 93 22.94 22.76 4.03
C LEU A 93 24.35 22.90 3.45
N THR A 94 25.10 23.84 3.98
CA THR A 94 26.53 23.98 3.77
C THR A 94 27.25 24.02 5.13
N PHE A 95 28.27 23.17 5.28
CA PHE A 95 29.11 23.09 6.47
C PHE A 95 30.38 23.96 6.27
N HIS A 96 30.59 24.90 7.16
CA HIS A 96 31.81 25.73 7.16
C HIS A 96 32.78 25.20 8.23
N VAL A 97 33.90 24.62 7.79
CA VAL A 97 34.90 23.96 8.63
C VAL A 97 36.28 24.46 8.18
N ASP A 98 37.08 24.97 9.12
CA ASP A 98 38.43 25.49 8.85
C ASP A 98 38.47 26.49 7.69
N GLY A 99 37.47 27.37 7.60
CA GLY A 99 37.31 28.38 6.55
C GLY A 99 36.92 27.82 5.16
N ARG A 100 36.57 26.55 5.08
CA ARG A 100 36.09 25.90 3.83
C ARG A 100 34.59 25.66 3.90
N ALA A 101 33.89 25.96 2.81
CA ALA A 101 32.50 25.58 2.62
C ALA A 101 32.43 24.18 1.98
N VAL A 102 31.70 23.26 2.62
CA VAL A 102 31.49 21.88 2.18
C VAL A 102 29.98 21.64 2.01
N PRO A 103 29.48 21.36 0.80
CA PRO A 103 28.08 20.99 0.60
C PRO A 103 27.72 19.73 1.40
N ALA A 104 26.62 19.77 2.15
CA ALA A 104 26.20 18.66 3.01
C ALA A 104 25.96 17.38 2.21
N GLU A 105 25.38 17.50 1.01
CA GLU A 105 25.08 16.35 0.13
C GLU A 105 26.29 15.43 -0.11
N SER A 106 27.50 16.00 -0.19
CA SER A 106 28.76 15.25 -0.40
C SER A 106 29.13 14.35 0.80
N LEU A 107 28.56 14.64 1.97
CA LEU A 107 28.82 13.95 3.24
C LEU A 107 27.66 13.07 3.71
N ALA A 108 26.54 13.03 2.99
CA ALA A 108 25.38 12.20 3.31
C ALA A 108 25.76 10.70 3.24
N ARG A 109 25.44 9.94 4.28
CA ARG A 109 25.82 8.53 4.39
C ARG A 109 24.62 7.61 4.60
N THR A 110 23.75 7.94 5.53
CA THR A 110 22.65 7.07 5.96
C THR A 110 21.35 7.85 6.02
N LEU A 111 20.30 7.24 5.50
CA LEU A 111 18.91 7.67 5.69
C LEU A 111 18.26 6.78 6.75
N ILE A 112 17.51 7.40 7.67
CA ILE A 112 16.64 6.75 8.66
C ILE A 112 15.25 7.38 8.54
N VAL A 113 14.22 6.55 8.34
CA VAL A 113 12.83 7.02 8.16
C VAL A 113 11.96 6.45 9.25
N HIS A 114 11.21 7.32 9.91
CA HIS A 114 10.08 7.02 10.78
C HIS A 114 8.80 7.59 10.17
N PRO A 115 7.60 7.14 10.58
CA PRO A 115 6.35 7.64 10.02
C PRO A 115 6.20 9.17 10.07
N GLU A 116 6.72 9.79 11.13
CA GLU A 116 6.62 11.23 11.38
C GLU A 116 7.85 12.03 10.95
N SER A 117 8.97 11.39 10.60
CA SER A 117 10.24 12.08 10.37
C SER A 117 11.20 11.32 9.47
N ALA A 118 12.14 12.04 8.88
CA ALA A 118 13.27 11.45 8.15
C ALA A 118 14.57 12.09 8.62
N THR A 119 15.60 11.28 8.83
CA THR A 119 16.92 11.74 9.30
C THR A 119 18.01 11.37 8.30
N LEU A 120 18.73 12.36 7.82
CA LEU A 120 19.98 12.21 7.10
C LEU A 120 21.16 12.32 8.07
N VAL A 121 22.10 11.40 7.94
CA VAL A 121 23.35 11.39 8.72
C VAL A 121 24.51 11.79 7.84
N TYR A 122 25.12 12.92 8.15
CA TYR A 122 26.32 13.42 7.47
C TYR A 122 27.57 13.09 8.30
N ALA A 123 28.62 12.65 7.65
CA ALA A 123 29.87 12.31 8.29
C ALA A 123 31.06 12.99 7.59
N GLY A 124 31.65 14.00 8.26
CA GLY A 124 32.92 14.59 7.90
C GLY A 124 34.09 13.96 8.70
N ASP A 125 35.32 14.43 8.49
CA ASP A 125 36.51 13.86 9.12
C ASP A 125 36.50 14.01 10.66
N ASN A 126 36.05 15.18 11.16
CA ASN A 126 36.06 15.51 12.59
C ASN A 126 34.69 15.96 13.11
N PHE A 127 33.62 15.69 12.36
CA PHE A 127 32.25 16.02 12.81
C PHE A 127 31.23 15.07 12.21
N SER A 128 30.08 15.00 12.86
CA SER A 128 28.85 14.41 12.32
C SER A 128 27.66 15.33 12.57
N VAL A 129 26.72 15.32 11.64
CA VAL A 129 25.45 16.05 11.76
C VAL A 129 24.32 15.08 11.43
N ARG A 130 23.29 15.06 12.29
CA ARG A 130 22.05 14.39 12.03
C ARG A 130 21.02 15.47 11.71
N GLU A 131 20.55 15.50 10.48
CA GLU A 131 19.49 16.40 10.04
C GLU A 131 18.17 15.64 10.04
N THR A 132 17.28 15.99 10.95
CA THR A 132 15.96 15.40 11.09
C THR A 132 14.90 16.34 10.58
N PHE A 133 14.28 16.00 9.47
CA PHE A 133 13.09 16.64 8.92
C PHE A 133 11.87 16.10 9.65
N PHE A 134 11.04 16.99 10.16
CA PHE A 134 9.85 16.63 10.90
C PHE A 134 8.67 17.55 10.51
N VAL A 135 7.55 16.94 10.13
CA VAL A 135 6.28 17.64 9.85
C VAL A 135 5.22 17.14 10.84
N PRO A 136 4.78 17.98 11.79
CA PRO A 136 3.74 17.59 12.73
C PRO A 136 2.43 17.24 12.02
N VAL A 137 1.73 16.21 12.50
CA VAL A 137 0.49 15.75 11.86
C VAL A 137 -0.57 16.84 11.75
N HIS A 138 -0.72 17.71 12.77
CA HIS A 138 -1.82 18.67 12.83
C HIS A 138 -1.41 20.14 12.68
N GLU A 139 -0.12 20.46 12.68
CA GLU A 139 0.37 21.83 12.67
C GLU A 139 0.63 22.36 11.26
N PRO A 140 0.42 23.66 10.99
CA PRO A 140 0.69 24.28 9.70
C PRO A 140 2.16 24.71 9.57
N GLY A 141 3.07 23.76 9.60
CA GLY A 141 4.50 24.04 9.51
C GLY A 141 5.35 22.79 9.63
N ALA A 142 6.67 23.00 9.66
CA ALA A 142 7.66 21.93 9.80
C ALA A 142 8.86 22.40 10.61
N VAL A 143 9.66 21.43 11.04
CA VAL A 143 10.88 21.64 11.84
C VAL A 143 12.00 20.82 11.22
N ILE A 144 13.19 21.41 11.12
CA ILE A 144 14.43 20.72 10.77
C ILE A 144 15.36 20.83 11.99
N LEU A 145 15.62 19.69 12.61
CA LEU A 145 16.49 19.57 13.79
C LEU A 145 17.87 19.09 13.35
N LEU A 146 18.92 19.80 13.76
CA LEU A 146 20.30 19.47 13.46
C LEU A 146 21.02 19.13 14.77
N ASP A 147 21.29 17.84 14.99
CA ASP A 147 22.14 17.39 16.11
C ASP A 147 23.57 17.28 15.61
N VAL A 148 24.43 18.13 16.18
CA VAL A 148 25.83 18.32 15.78
C VAL A 148 26.74 17.71 16.83
N GLU A 149 27.70 16.88 16.39
CA GLU A 149 28.85 16.44 17.19
C GLU A 149 30.15 16.78 16.44
N THR A 150 31.03 17.58 17.06
CA THR A 150 32.22 18.07 16.39
C THR A 150 33.45 18.16 17.30
N GLU A 151 34.63 17.87 16.77
CA GLU A 151 35.91 18.03 17.42
C GLU A 151 36.55 19.42 17.19
N GLN A 152 35.98 20.22 16.29
CA GLN A 152 36.48 21.55 15.91
C GLN A 152 35.30 22.52 15.62
N PRO A 153 35.53 23.83 15.56
CA PRO A 153 34.45 24.78 15.26
C PRO A 153 33.78 24.46 13.93
N LEU A 154 32.47 24.35 13.96
CA LEU A 154 31.57 24.08 12.81
C LEU A 154 30.49 25.14 12.76
N GLU A 155 30.36 25.84 11.62
CA GLU A 155 29.21 26.69 11.33
C GLU A 155 28.36 26.01 10.25
N ILE A 156 27.02 26.08 10.41
CA ILE A 156 26.06 25.56 9.43
C ILE A 156 25.32 26.71 8.81
N GLU A 157 25.27 26.73 7.49
CA GLU A 157 24.47 27.64 6.69
C GLU A 157 23.40 26.85 5.94
N ALA A 158 22.14 27.31 6.06
CA ALA A 158 20.99 26.75 5.33
C ALA A 158 20.60 27.72 4.21
N GLY A 159 20.71 27.26 2.97
CA GLY A 159 20.34 28.00 1.75
C GLY A 159 18.97 27.60 1.25
N PHE A 160 18.22 28.50 0.61
CA PHE A 160 16.95 28.21 -0.07
C PHE A 160 16.59 29.31 -1.08
N VAL A 161 15.78 28.96 -2.08
CA VAL A 161 15.16 29.91 -3.02
C VAL A 161 13.72 30.18 -2.55
N ALA A 162 13.38 31.46 -2.34
CA ALA A 162 12.02 31.86 -2.00
C ALA A 162 11.08 31.56 -3.18
N ASP A 163 9.99 30.82 -2.91
CA ASP A 163 9.03 30.41 -3.95
C ASP A 163 7.60 30.45 -3.39
N PHE A 164 7.22 31.67 -2.92
CA PHE A 164 5.96 31.89 -2.22
C PHE A 164 4.79 31.98 -3.20
N GLN A 165 4.00 30.93 -3.30
CA GLN A 165 2.95 30.76 -4.28
C GLN A 165 1.77 30.00 -3.69
N LEU A 166 0.55 30.18 -4.27
CA LEU A 166 -0.56 29.24 -4.06
C LEU A 166 -0.40 28.04 -4.98
N GLU A 167 -0.98 26.91 -4.55
CA GLU A 167 -1.09 25.76 -5.42
C GLU A 167 -1.91 26.07 -6.68
N TRP A 168 -1.42 25.60 -7.82
CA TRP A 168 -2.07 25.79 -9.12
C TRP A 168 -3.56 25.34 -9.09
N PRO A 169 -4.50 26.05 -9.72
CA PRO A 169 -4.30 27.18 -10.62
C PRO A 169 -4.42 28.56 -9.95
N ALA A 170 -4.48 28.59 -8.62
CA ALA A 170 -4.54 29.86 -7.90
C ALA A 170 -3.18 30.59 -7.94
N ALA A 171 -3.23 31.88 -7.76
CA ALA A 171 -2.01 32.71 -7.77
C ALA A 171 -2.08 33.78 -6.67
N LEU A 172 -0.93 34.10 -6.11
CA LEU A 172 -0.71 35.29 -5.28
C LEU A 172 -0.48 36.51 -6.18
N GLY A 173 -0.77 37.67 -5.63
CA GLY A 173 -0.32 38.93 -6.21
C GLY A 173 1.18 39.18 -5.99
N GLY A 174 1.59 40.44 -5.89
CA GLY A 174 2.97 40.82 -5.59
C GLY A 174 3.40 40.23 -4.23
N THR A 175 4.49 39.47 -4.19
CA THR A 175 5.05 38.87 -2.98
C THR A 175 6.28 39.64 -2.48
N PHE A 176 6.57 39.52 -1.19
CA PHE A 176 7.77 40.12 -0.60
C PHE A 176 8.40 39.16 0.43
N LEU A 177 9.69 39.36 0.71
CA LEU A 177 10.46 38.66 1.71
C LEU A 177 11.27 39.68 2.51
N ASN A 178 11.19 39.63 3.84
CA ASN A 178 11.94 40.48 4.74
C ASN A 178 12.59 39.62 5.84
N TRP A 179 13.66 40.13 6.43
CA TRP A 179 14.24 39.58 7.66
C TRP A 179 13.66 40.28 8.88
N ASP A 180 13.06 39.55 9.79
CA ASP A 180 12.64 40.03 11.11
C ASP A 180 13.70 39.66 12.14
N GLN A 181 14.43 40.69 12.61
CA GLN A 181 15.49 40.51 13.61
C GLN A 181 14.95 40.04 14.96
N SER A 182 13.74 40.41 15.32
CA SER A 182 13.14 40.06 16.61
C SER A 182 12.70 38.59 16.67
N GLN A 183 12.31 38.04 15.54
CA GLN A 183 11.88 36.64 15.42
C GLN A 183 13.01 35.74 14.92
N HIS A 184 14.14 36.29 14.50
CA HIS A 184 15.22 35.54 13.83
C HIS A 184 14.70 34.72 12.62
N ALA A 185 13.84 35.35 11.82
CA ALA A 185 13.16 34.66 10.73
C ALA A 185 13.01 35.54 9.47
N PHE A 186 13.04 34.88 8.32
CA PHE A 186 12.51 35.44 7.06
C PHE A 186 10.98 35.44 7.15
N VAL A 187 10.36 36.56 6.79
CA VAL A 187 8.92 36.74 6.72
C VAL A 187 8.50 36.89 5.26
N PHE A 188 7.77 35.93 4.77
CA PHE A 188 7.14 35.95 3.46
C PHE A 188 5.75 36.57 3.58
N GLY A 189 5.34 37.39 2.62
CA GLY A 189 4.01 37.94 2.55
C GLY A 189 3.61 38.31 1.14
N GLU A 190 2.36 38.70 0.96
CA GLU A 190 1.81 39.16 -0.31
C GLU A 190 1.05 40.49 -0.15
N GLU A 191 0.79 41.18 -1.27
CA GLU A 191 0.26 42.56 -1.28
C GLU A 191 -1.09 42.74 -0.57
N ARG A 192 -1.94 41.69 -0.54
CA ARG A 192 -3.25 41.71 0.14
C ARG A 192 -3.16 41.48 1.65
N LYS A 193 -1.95 41.14 2.15
CA LYS A 193 -1.65 40.91 3.57
C LYS A 193 -2.50 39.80 4.22
N LYS A 194 -2.95 38.83 3.44
CA LYS A 194 -3.72 37.68 3.88
C LYS A 194 -2.82 36.45 4.12
N PHE A 195 -1.88 36.19 3.21
CA PHE A 195 -1.03 35.02 3.21
C PHE A 195 0.37 35.37 3.73
N TYR A 196 0.83 34.61 4.70
CA TYR A 196 2.16 34.80 5.30
C TYR A 196 2.81 33.47 5.60
N ALA A 197 4.17 33.47 5.51
CA ALA A 197 4.97 32.37 6.03
C ALA A 197 6.22 32.92 6.75
N MET A 198 6.80 32.11 7.61
CA MET A 198 8.01 32.40 8.34
C MET A 198 8.97 31.21 8.24
N VAL A 199 10.26 31.50 8.02
CA VAL A 199 11.35 30.53 8.00
C VAL A 199 12.52 31.08 8.77
N GLY A 200 12.96 30.42 9.83
CA GLY A 200 14.01 30.95 10.68
C GLY A 200 14.55 29.98 11.72
N SER A 201 15.37 30.51 12.61
CA SER A 201 15.96 29.76 13.73
C SER A 201 16.08 30.66 14.97
N PRO A 202 15.69 30.20 16.16
CA PRO A 202 15.84 31.03 17.38
C PRO A 202 17.28 31.49 17.66
N SER A 203 18.27 30.78 17.15
CA SER A 203 19.69 31.11 17.27
C SER A 203 20.33 31.60 15.97
N GLY A 204 19.50 31.82 14.93
CA GLY A 204 19.98 32.13 13.60
C GLY A 204 20.12 33.62 13.32
N SER A 205 20.83 33.93 12.25
CA SER A 205 20.94 35.26 11.64
C SER A 205 20.84 35.16 10.12
N SER A 206 20.30 36.21 9.47
CA SER A 206 20.34 36.27 8.00
C SER A 206 21.77 36.40 7.53
N ALA A 207 22.21 35.46 6.68
CA ALA A 207 23.51 35.56 6.00
C ALA A 207 23.35 36.25 4.65
N ARG A 208 22.25 35.94 3.96
CA ARG A 208 21.92 36.51 2.65
C ARG A 208 20.43 36.73 2.51
N LEU A 209 20.04 37.93 2.15
CA LEU A 209 18.69 38.27 1.70
C LEU A 209 18.79 38.66 0.22
N ALA A 210 18.23 37.84 -0.67
CA ALA A 210 18.28 38.05 -2.10
C ALA A 210 17.49 39.28 -2.51
N TYR A 211 17.99 40.06 -3.49
CA TYR A 211 17.23 41.15 -4.05
C TYR A 211 16.01 40.65 -4.76
N GLN A 212 14.85 41.15 -4.37
CA GLN A 212 13.58 40.73 -4.92
C GLN A 212 13.22 41.59 -6.15
N THR A 213 12.92 40.92 -7.23
CA THR A 213 12.29 41.48 -8.40
C THR A 213 10.92 40.89 -8.56
N ASN A 214 10.00 41.52 -9.26
CA ASN A 214 8.66 40.99 -9.57
C ASN A 214 8.70 39.77 -10.50
N TYR A 215 9.89 39.29 -10.85
CA TYR A 215 10.15 38.12 -11.66
C TYR A 215 10.87 37.12 -10.78
N SER A 216 10.44 35.86 -10.79
CA SER A 216 11.09 34.79 -10.05
C SER A 216 12.59 34.80 -10.36
N SER A 217 13.41 35.12 -9.37
CA SER A 217 14.84 34.94 -9.48
C SER A 217 15.22 33.67 -8.75
N ASP A 218 16.12 32.88 -9.30
CA ASP A 218 16.74 31.75 -8.62
C ASP A 218 17.77 32.25 -7.57
N SER A 219 17.61 33.47 -7.07
CA SER A 219 18.49 34.06 -6.09
C SER A 219 18.27 33.43 -4.73
N GLU A 220 19.36 32.96 -4.17
CA GLU A 220 19.37 32.24 -2.92
C GLU A 220 19.28 33.19 -1.72
N ASN A 221 18.53 32.81 -0.73
CA ASN A 221 18.52 33.35 0.63
C ASN A 221 19.25 32.38 1.55
N SER A 222 19.91 32.85 2.59
CA SER A 222 20.54 31.93 3.54
C SER A 222 20.48 32.39 4.97
N LEU A 223 20.50 31.41 5.86
CA LEU A 223 20.42 31.52 7.30
C LEU A 223 21.65 30.85 7.92
N ARG A 224 22.41 31.57 8.75
CA ARG A 224 23.49 30.99 9.55
C ARG A 224 22.99 30.62 10.93
N LEU A 225 23.35 29.42 11.37
CA LEU A 225 22.91 28.89 12.66
C LEU A 225 23.90 29.12 13.80
N GLY A 226 24.94 29.94 13.54
CA GLY A 226 26.03 30.21 14.51
C GLY A 226 27.00 29.03 14.64
N VAL A 227 28.19 29.38 15.18
CA VAL A 227 29.28 28.39 15.33
C VAL A 227 28.99 27.46 16.51
N THR A 228 29.15 26.15 16.26
CA THR A 228 29.25 25.13 17.28
C THR A 228 30.73 24.87 17.59
N GLY A 229 31.18 25.13 18.85
CA GLY A 229 32.51 24.75 19.29
C GLY A 229 32.66 23.26 19.49
N LYS A 230 33.85 22.76 19.85
CA LYS A 230 34.06 21.35 20.18
C LYS A 230 33.00 20.80 21.14
N GLY A 231 32.38 19.68 20.79
CA GLY A 231 31.38 19.00 21.61
C GLY A 231 30.09 18.76 20.85
N ARG A 232 28.98 18.78 21.57
CA ARG A 232 27.64 18.54 21.05
C ARG A 232 26.76 19.78 21.15
N ALA A 233 25.92 19.99 20.12
CA ALA A 233 24.91 21.04 20.12
C ALA A 233 23.73 20.63 19.24
N SER A 234 22.53 21.13 19.55
CA SER A 234 21.37 21.04 18.68
C SER A 234 21.02 22.40 18.11
N LYS A 235 20.69 22.47 16.84
CA LYS A 235 20.21 23.65 16.12
C LYS A 235 18.83 23.38 15.54
N LEU A 236 18.05 24.42 15.41
CA LEU A 236 16.66 24.31 14.98
C LEU A 236 16.39 25.26 13.83
N ILE A 237 15.76 24.76 12.75
CA ILE A 237 15.15 25.58 11.72
C ILE A 237 13.64 25.29 11.77
N VAL A 238 12.84 26.34 11.78
CA VAL A 238 11.38 26.23 11.85
C VAL A 238 10.78 26.95 10.65
N LEU A 239 9.76 26.34 10.07
CA LEU A 239 8.88 26.99 9.11
C LEU A 239 7.43 26.89 9.57
N ALA A 240 6.66 27.93 9.33
CA ALA A 240 5.22 27.94 9.55
C ALA A 240 4.56 28.93 8.60
N ALA A 241 3.28 28.71 8.29
CA ALA A 241 2.52 29.63 7.45
C ALA A 241 1.08 29.78 7.93
N SER A 242 0.39 30.75 7.33
CA SER A 242 -1.02 31.01 7.59
C SER A 242 -1.70 31.64 6.38
N THR A 243 -2.97 31.31 6.20
CA THR A 243 -3.91 31.96 5.29
C THR A 243 -4.77 33.03 6.02
N GLN A 244 -4.48 33.31 7.32
CA GLN A 244 -5.27 34.20 8.16
C GLN A 244 -4.51 35.48 8.57
N GLY A 245 -3.33 35.71 8.04
CA GLY A 245 -2.53 36.91 8.28
C GLY A 245 -1.27 36.68 9.10
N LEU A 246 -0.48 37.76 9.28
CA LEU A 246 0.84 37.73 9.90
C LEU A 246 0.81 37.26 11.38
N ALA A 247 -0.15 37.73 12.15
CA ALA A 247 -0.20 37.39 13.58
C ALA A 247 -0.39 35.89 13.82
N ASP A 248 -1.20 35.23 12.99
CA ASP A 248 -1.40 33.77 13.06
C ASP A 248 -0.16 33.02 12.58
N ALA A 249 0.50 33.46 11.51
CA ALA A 249 1.77 32.88 11.05
C ALA A 249 2.87 33.01 12.13
N GLN A 250 2.96 34.15 12.82
CA GLN A 250 3.89 34.36 13.95
C GLN A 250 3.57 33.42 15.14
N ALA A 251 2.29 33.26 15.48
CA ALA A 251 1.89 32.39 16.58
C ALA A 251 2.24 30.91 16.26
N ASN A 252 2.00 30.45 15.02
CA ASN A 252 2.36 29.12 14.55
C ASN A 252 3.88 28.90 14.60
N TYR A 253 4.66 29.87 14.10
CA TYR A 253 6.12 29.83 14.14
C TYR A 253 6.66 29.76 15.56
N GLN A 254 6.23 30.66 16.47
CA GLN A 254 6.68 30.71 17.84
C GLN A 254 6.33 29.43 18.62
N ARG A 255 5.14 28.83 18.37
CA ARG A 255 4.73 27.57 18.98
C ARG A 255 5.69 26.43 18.59
N LEU A 256 5.99 26.28 17.30
CA LEU A 256 6.93 25.27 16.83
C LEU A 256 8.37 25.54 17.28
N ALA A 257 8.82 26.80 17.28
CA ALA A 257 10.15 27.16 17.73
C ALA A 257 10.39 26.89 19.22
N THR A 258 9.35 27.00 20.04
CA THR A 258 9.43 26.83 21.49
C THR A 258 9.12 25.41 21.95
N TRP A 259 8.14 24.74 21.33
CA TRP A 259 7.55 23.49 21.83
C TRP A 259 7.59 22.32 20.84
N TYR A 260 8.48 22.35 19.82
CA TYR A 260 8.54 21.33 18.76
C TYR A 260 8.57 19.87 19.25
N SER A 261 9.15 19.63 20.44
CA SER A 261 9.24 18.28 21.00
C SER A 261 7.88 17.67 21.37
N ASP A 262 6.87 18.48 21.65
CA ASP A 262 5.53 18.00 21.98
C ASP A 262 4.79 17.52 20.71
N PRO A 263 4.66 18.31 19.64
CA PRO A 263 4.15 17.85 18.36
C PRO A 263 4.89 16.64 17.78
N LEU A 264 6.21 16.53 17.99
CA LEU A 264 6.97 15.36 17.56
C LEU A 264 6.50 14.09 18.28
N ARG A 265 6.41 14.14 19.61
CA ARG A 265 5.91 13.00 20.40
C ARG A 265 4.45 12.67 20.09
N GLU A 266 3.62 13.67 19.85
CA GLU A 266 2.21 13.48 19.46
C GLU A 266 2.10 12.82 18.09
N SER A 267 2.91 13.23 17.11
CA SER A 267 2.92 12.62 15.77
C SER A 267 3.41 11.18 15.82
N ALA A 268 4.49 10.89 16.55
CA ALA A 268 4.95 9.52 16.76
C ALA A 268 3.90 8.64 17.46
N ARG A 269 3.15 9.20 18.40
CA ARG A 269 2.03 8.50 19.05
C ARG A 269 0.89 8.29 18.08
N TYR A 270 0.51 9.29 17.29
CA TYR A 270 -0.56 9.20 16.30
C TYR A 270 -0.39 8.00 15.38
N TYR A 271 0.80 7.81 14.79
CA TYR A 271 1.06 6.70 13.88
C TYR A 271 1.10 5.34 14.59
N ARG A 272 1.67 5.26 15.81
CA ARG A 272 1.62 4.02 16.61
C ARG A 272 0.18 3.66 16.97
N ASP A 273 -0.62 4.62 17.42
CA ASP A 273 -2.02 4.42 17.77
C ASP A 273 -2.85 4.07 16.54
N TYR A 274 -2.51 4.64 15.37
CA TYR A 274 -3.13 4.27 14.10
C TYR A 274 -2.91 2.80 13.77
N LEU A 275 -1.68 2.32 13.83
CA LEU A 275 -1.37 0.91 13.61
C LEU A 275 -2.07 0.00 14.65
N ASN A 276 -2.05 0.40 15.92
CA ASN A 276 -2.65 -0.39 17.00
C ASN A 276 -4.18 -0.50 16.91
N ARG A 277 -4.87 0.53 16.42
CA ARG A 277 -6.35 0.54 16.30
C ARG A 277 -6.89 -0.02 14.98
N THR A 278 -6.05 -0.20 13.97
CA THR A 278 -6.39 -0.82 12.69
C THR A 278 -5.99 -2.30 12.68
N LEU A 279 -6.37 -3.05 11.65
CA LEU A 279 -6.08 -4.48 11.55
C LEU A 279 -4.56 -4.70 11.52
N ASN A 280 -4.06 -5.45 12.50
CA ASN A 280 -2.66 -5.83 12.62
C ASN A 280 -2.44 -7.26 12.11
N LEU A 281 -1.30 -7.48 11.47
CA LEU A 281 -0.83 -8.79 11.03
C LEU A 281 0.48 -9.13 11.73
N THR A 282 0.72 -10.42 11.95
CA THR A 282 2.04 -10.98 12.26
C THR A 282 2.32 -12.07 11.24
N LEU A 283 3.17 -11.76 10.27
CA LEU A 283 3.46 -12.62 9.12
C LEU A 283 4.84 -13.28 9.24
N PRO A 284 5.04 -14.49 8.69
CA PRO A 284 6.36 -15.14 8.69
C PRO A 284 7.35 -14.51 7.68
N ASP A 285 6.86 -13.79 6.67
CA ASP A 285 7.67 -13.01 5.73
C ASP A 285 7.85 -11.59 6.26
N SER A 286 9.07 -11.28 6.74
CA SER A 286 9.39 -9.99 7.35
C SER A 286 9.32 -8.82 6.38
N GLN A 287 9.62 -9.02 5.09
CA GLN A 287 9.50 -7.97 4.07
C GLN A 287 8.03 -7.65 3.81
N LEU A 288 7.19 -8.68 3.70
CA LEU A 288 5.76 -8.47 3.53
C LEU A 288 5.13 -7.83 4.77
N GLN A 289 5.60 -8.19 5.98
CA GLN A 289 5.19 -7.54 7.23
C GLN A 289 5.52 -6.04 7.23
N GLN A 290 6.78 -5.68 6.93
CA GLN A 290 7.20 -4.28 6.88
C GLN A 290 6.43 -3.51 5.80
N ALA A 291 6.29 -4.08 4.61
CA ALA A 291 5.55 -3.45 3.52
C ALA A 291 4.07 -3.21 3.89
N TYR A 292 3.42 -4.15 4.57
CA TYR A 292 2.06 -3.98 5.06
C TYR A 292 1.93 -2.83 6.07
N ASP A 293 2.81 -2.79 7.07
CA ASP A 293 2.77 -1.76 8.11
C ASP A 293 3.03 -0.37 7.53
N TRP A 294 4.05 -0.23 6.68
CA TRP A 294 4.37 1.03 6.03
C TRP A 294 3.33 1.46 4.99
N SER A 295 2.70 0.52 4.29
CA SER A 295 1.62 0.85 3.35
C SER A 295 0.37 1.39 4.06
N ARG A 296 0.06 0.93 5.29
CA ARG A 296 -0.98 1.55 6.12
C ARG A 296 -0.62 2.99 6.49
N ILE A 297 0.65 3.23 6.90
CA ILE A 297 1.17 4.57 7.20
C ILE A 297 1.11 5.45 5.94
N SER A 298 1.68 4.98 4.83
CA SER A 298 1.67 5.70 3.56
C SER A 298 0.26 6.08 3.10
N THR A 299 -0.72 5.20 3.32
CA THR A 299 -2.13 5.47 2.99
C THR A 299 -2.74 6.58 3.84
N ILE A 300 -2.54 6.57 5.16
CA ILE A 300 -3.09 7.63 6.04
C ILE A 300 -2.36 8.97 5.88
N GLN A 301 -1.12 8.96 5.42
CA GLN A 301 -0.39 10.18 5.06
C GLN A 301 -1.00 10.94 3.87
N GLY A 302 -1.91 10.31 3.12
CA GLY A 302 -2.73 10.97 2.11
C GLY A 302 -3.86 11.84 2.67
N LEU A 303 -4.14 11.80 3.97
CA LEU A 303 -5.18 12.62 4.58
C LEU A 303 -4.68 14.05 4.78
N VAL A 304 -5.26 15.00 4.03
CA VAL A 304 -4.87 16.41 4.01
C VAL A 304 -6.03 17.29 4.43
N THR A 305 -5.73 18.30 5.24
CA THR A 305 -6.66 19.34 5.68
C THR A 305 -6.32 20.66 5.00
N ASN A 306 -7.14 21.04 4.03
CA ASN A 306 -7.10 22.37 3.42
C ASN A 306 -7.97 23.33 4.25
N PRO A 307 -7.47 24.55 4.60
CA PRO A 307 -8.21 25.45 5.48
C PRO A 307 -9.56 25.91 4.92
N ASP A 308 -9.72 25.97 3.61
CA ASP A 308 -10.95 26.46 2.96
C ASP A 308 -11.85 25.32 2.43
N LEU A 309 -11.25 24.21 1.96
CA LEU A 309 -11.99 23.10 1.36
C LEU A 309 -12.41 22.03 2.38
N GLY A 310 -11.66 21.87 3.48
CA GLY A 310 -11.85 20.82 4.47
C GLY A 310 -10.84 19.67 4.32
N THR A 311 -11.15 18.51 4.92
CA THR A 311 -10.26 17.34 4.98
C THR A 311 -10.68 16.28 3.97
N GLY A 312 -9.72 15.79 3.17
CA GLY A 312 -9.92 14.74 2.17
C GLY A 312 -8.64 13.93 1.92
N LEU A 313 -8.73 12.94 1.04
CA LEU A 313 -7.56 12.16 0.60
C LEU A 313 -7.00 12.77 -0.69
N VAL A 314 -5.71 13.08 -0.69
CA VAL A 314 -4.96 13.43 -1.91
C VAL A 314 -4.45 12.17 -2.60
N ALA A 315 -4.11 12.28 -3.89
CA ALA A 315 -3.68 11.10 -4.66
C ALA A 315 -2.21 10.74 -4.41
N GLY A 316 -1.32 11.73 -4.27
CA GLY A 316 0.09 11.43 -4.06
C GLY A 316 0.98 12.66 -3.99
N TYR A 317 2.26 12.44 -3.75
CA TYR A 317 3.25 13.51 -3.56
C TYR A 317 4.47 13.33 -4.46
N ARG A 318 5.01 14.46 -4.92
CA ARG A 318 6.24 14.59 -5.68
C ARG A 318 6.83 15.98 -5.46
N THR A 319 8.12 16.16 -5.67
CA THR A 319 8.71 17.51 -5.77
C THR A 319 8.09 18.30 -6.91
N SER A 320 7.74 19.54 -6.63
CA SER A 320 7.19 20.46 -7.62
C SER A 320 8.28 21.16 -8.46
N GLY A 321 9.50 21.29 -7.91
CA GLY A 321 10.56 22.08 -8.51
C GLY A 321 10.15 23.54 -8.72
N THR A 322 10.08 24.01 -9.96
CA THR A 322 9.59 25.34 -10.32
C THR A 322 8.07 25.40 -10.55
N SER A 323 7.38 24.23 -10.51
CA SER A 323 5.92 24.16 -10.66
C SER A 323 5.21 24.55 -9.36
N GLN A 324 3.91 24.85 -9.48
CA GLN A 324 3.00 25.09 -8.36
C GLN A 324 2.18 23.82 -7.98
N ARG A 325 2.70 22.61 -8.31
CA ARG A 325 2.01 21.33 -8.04
C ARG A 325 2.98 20.34 -7.40
N PRO A 326 2.78 19.95 -6.12
CA PRO A 326 3.61 18.92 -5.49
C PRO A 326 3.11 17.51 -5.88
N GLY A 327 3.27 17.15 -7.14
CA GLY A 327 2.74 15.91 -7.71
C GLY A 327 1.21 15.94 -7.81
N PHE A 328 0.59 14.94 -7.22
CA PHE A 328 -0.86 14.80 -7.12
C PHE A 328 -1.36 15.04 -5.68
N ALA A 329 -0.80 16.03 -4.99
CA ALA A 329 -1.31 16.46 -3.68
C ALA A 329 -2.67 17.17 -3.78
N TRP A 330 -3.52 16.68 -4.67
CA TRP A 330 -4.88 17.09 -4.94
C TRP A 330 -5.86 16.02 -4.52
N PHE A 331 -7.13 16.37 -4.43
CA PHE A 331 -8.19 15.44 -4.07
C PHE A 331 -8.81 14.83 -5.35
N PHE A 332 -8.70 13.51 -5.50
CA PHE A 332 -9.25 12.80 -6.64
C PHE A 332 -10.35 11.83 -6.22
N GLY A 333 -11.45 11.80 -6.99
CA GLY A 333 -12.55 10.88 -6.72
C GLY A 333 -12.15 9.42 -6.92
N ARG A 334 -11.55 9.08 -8.06
CA ARG A 334 -11.08 7.71 -8.37
C ARG A 334 -10.12 7.19 -7.31
N ASP A 335 -9.10 7.98 -6.96
CA ASP A 335 -8.03 7.61 -6.03
C ASP A 335 -8.57 7.42 -4.60
N SER A 336 -9.42 8.34 -4.15
CA SER A 336 -10.07 8.26 -2.83
C SER A 336 -10.89 6.99 -2.70
N PHE A 337 -11.63 6.60 -3.75
CA PHE A 337 -12.52 5.43 -3.69
C PHE A 337 -11.76 4.11 -3.79
N TRP A 338 -10.74 3.99 -4.65
CA TRP A 338 -9.88 2.81 -4.66
C TRP A 338 -9.10 2.64 -3.35
N THR A 339 -8.63 3.75 -2.76
CA THR A 339 -7.97 3.75 -1.45
C THR A 339 -8.93 3.34 -0.33
N SER A 340 -10.20 3.72 -0.41
CA SER A 340 -11.23 3.39 0.58
C SER A 340 -11.42 1.89 0.77
N PHE A 341 -11.21 1.05 -0.25
CA PHE A 341 -11.27 -0.41 -0.09
C PHE A 341 -10.22 -0.95 0.88
N ALA A 342 -9.01 -0.40 0.84
CA ALA A 342 -7.95 -0.75 1.80
C ALA A 342 -8.27 -0.24 3.20
N LEU A 343 -8.69 1.01 3.34
CA LEU A 343 -9.09 1.62 4.62
C LEU A 343 -10.22 0.84 5.29
N ASN A 344 -11.25 0.47 4.53
CA ASN A 344 -12.35 -0.36 5.03
C ASN A 344 -11.87 -1.75 5.47
N SER A 345 -10.91 -2.34 4.76
CA SER A 345 -10.36 -3.67 5.09
C SER A 345 -9.58 -3.67 6.40
N ILE A 346 -8.88 -2.58 6.71
CA ILE A 346 -8.17 -2.43 8.00
C ILE A 346 -9.05 -1.86 9.12
N GLY A 347 -10.32 -1.53 8.83
CA GLY A 347 -11.26 -0.99 9.82
C GLY A 347 -11.13 0.51 10.08
N ASP A 348 -10.44 1.27 9.22
CA ASP A 348 -10.37 2.74 9.31
C ASP A 348 -11.58 3.39 8.60
N PHE A 349 -12.75 3.17 9.19
CA PHE A 349 -14.02 3.69 8.69
C PHE A 349 -14.12 5.22 8.77
N ALA A 350 -13.44 5.83 9.73
CA ALA A 350 -13.46 7.28 9.91
C ALA A 350 -12.83 8.00 8.71
N THR A 351 -11.67 7.55 8.27
CA THR A 351 -10.98 8.14 7.11
C THR A 351 -11.77 7.89 5.83
N THR A 352 -12.34 6.69 5.63
CA THR A 352 -13.22 6.41 4.48
C THR A 352 -14.43 7.34 4.46
N ARG A 353 -15.12 7.51 5.59
CA ARG A 353 -16.26 8.41 5.69
C ARG A 353 -15.88 9.85 5.32
N THR A 354 -14.75 10.34 5.85
CA THR A 354 -14.22 11.67 5.53
C THR A 354 -13.98 11.82 4.02
N ALA A 355 -13.35 10.85 3.36
CA ALA A 355 -13.09 10.87 1.93
C ALA A 355 -14.39 10.88 1.09
N LEU A 356 -15.36 10.03 1.45
CA LEU A 356 -16.67 9.97 0.79
C LEU A 356 -17.44 11.29 0.94
N GLU A 357 -17.47 11.86 2.15
CA GLU A 357 -18.15 13.14 2.43
C GLU A 357 -17.49 14.30 1.69
N PHE A 358 -16.16 14.34 1.67
CA PHE A 358 -15.40 15.39 1.00
C PHE A 358 -15.69 15.42 -0.50
N ILE A 359 -15.56 14.29 -1.19
CA ILE A 359 -15.80 14.23 -2.65
C ILE A 359 -17.28 14.48 -2.97
N ALA A 360 -18.22 13.92 -2.19
CA ALA A 360 -19.67 14.12 -2.39
C ALA A 360 -20.12 15.58 -2.21
N LYS A 361 -19.38 16.39 -1.43
CA LYS A 361 -19.64 17.83 -1.28
C LYS A 361 -19.61 18.58 -2.63
N PHE A 362 -18.83 18.10 -3.58
CA PHE A 362 -18.61 18.70 -4.88
C PHE A 362 -19.34 17.94 -6.01
N GLN A 363 -20.34 17.12 -5.69
CA GLN A 363 -21.16 16.46 -6.70
C GLN A 363 -21.86 17.48 -7.60
N ARG A 364 -21.78 17.29 -8.92
CA ARG A 364 -22.47 18.14 -9.89
C ARG A 364 -23.99 17.95 -9.81
N ASP A 365 -24.77 18.95 -10.23
CA ASP A 365 -26.25 18.96 -10.11
C ASP A 365 -26.92 17.77 -10.81
N ASP A 366 -26.34 17.29 -11.92
CA ASP A 366 -26.83 16.12 -12.67
C ASP A 366 -26.40 14.77 -12.03
N GLY A 367 -25.60 14.82 -10.96
CA GLY A 367 -25.17 13.64 -10.21
C GLY A 367 -23.74 13.18 -10.48
N LYS A 368 -23.03 13.77 -11.44
CA LYS A 368 -21.62 13.39 -11.74
C LYS A 368 -20.71 13.68 -10.56
N ILE A 369 -19.85 12.74 -10.23
CA ILE A 369 -18.84 12.87 -9.16
C ILE A 369 -17.56 13.49 -9.74
N PRO A 370 -16.86 14.38 -8.99
CA PRO A 370 -15.62 15.01 -9.45
C PRO A 370 -14.54 13.98 -9.80
N HIS A 371 -13.76 14.32 -10.81
CA HIS A 371 -12.50 13.64 -11.11
C HIS A 371 -11.41 14.14 -10.16
N GLU A 372 -11.17 15.46 -10.18
CA GLU A 372 -10.11 16.08 -9.37
C GLU A 372 -10.52 17.45 -8.83
N ILE A 373 -9.92 17.82 -7.68
CA ILE A 373 -10.13 19.10 -7.01
C ILE A 373 -8.78 19.60 -6.52
N SER A 374 -8.28 20.70 -7.10
CA SER A 374 -7.05 21.34 -6.64
C SER A 374 -7.20 21.91 -5.22
N GLN A 375 -6.14 21.95 -4.44
CA GLN A 375 -6.14 22.67 -3.17
C GLN A 375 -6.29 24.19 -3.34
N GLY A 376 -6.00 24.72 -4.52
CA GLY A 376 -6.28 26.10 -4.91
C GLY A 376 -7.72 26.37 -5.35
N ALA A 377 -8.58 25.36 -5.39
CA ALA A 377 -9.93 25.45 -5.93
C ALA A 377 -10.86 26.48 -5.24
N SER A 378 -10.58 26.82 -3.97
CA SER A 378 -11.34 27.85 -3.24
C SER A 378 -11.04 29.29 -3.71
N PHE A 379 -9.99 29.49 -4.49
CA PHE A 379 -9.54 30.82 -4.98
C PHE A 379 -9.90 31.09 -6.44
N VAL A 380 -10.45 30.11 -7.14
CA VAL A 380 -10.84 30.16 -8.56
C VAL A 380 -12.18 29.48 -8.76
N ASP A 381 -12.85 29.72 -9.90
CA ASP A 381 -14.07 28.97 -10.26
C ASP A 381 -13.68 27.63 -10.91
N TRP A 382 -13.17 26.71 -10.06
CA TRP A 382 -12.55 25.44 -10.45
C TRP A 382 -13.43 24.61 -11.39
N PHE A 383 -14.68 24.42 -11.05
CA PHE A 383 -15.57 23.53 -11.79
C PHE A 383 -16.17 24.15 -13.06
N LYS A 384 -16.04 25.46 -13.24
CA LYS A 384 -16.48 26.17 -14.43
C LYS A 384 -15.33 26.39 -15.41
N ASP A 385 -14.18 26.83 -14.90
CA ASP A 385 -13.08 27.27 -15.73
C ASP A 385 -12.11 26.12 -16.09
N TYR A 386 -12.18 24.99 -15.36
CA TYR A 386 -11.28 23.84 -15.55
C TYR A 386 -12.06 22.56 -15.87
N PRO A 387 -12.08 22.13 -17.15
CA PRO A 387 -12.90 21.00 -17.60
C PRO A 387 -12.50 19.66 -16.97
N TYR A 388 -11.26 19.53 -16.47
CA TYR A 388 -10.77 18.32 -15.79
C TYR A 388 -11.48 18.06 -14.46
N GLY A 389 -12.07 19.05 -13.81
CA GLY A 389 -12.81 18.85 -12.57
C GLY A 389 -13.85 17.71 -12.61
N TYR A 390 -14.42 17.44 -13.81
CA TYR A 390 -15.36 16.34 -14.03
C TYR A 390 -14.98 15.45 -15.23
N ALA A 391 -13.70 15.30 -15.55
CA ALA A 391 -13.27 14.62 -16.78
C ALA A 391 -13.53 13.11 -16.76
N SER A 392 -13.41 12.43 -15.60
CA SER A 392 -13.58 10.96 -15.55
C SER A 392 -15.05 10.54 -15.51
N ALA A 393 -15.31 9.36 -16.11
CA ALA A 393 -16.59 8.68 -16.03
C ALA A 393 -16.67 7.68 -14.86
N ASP A 394 -15.52 7.18 -14.39
CA ASP A 394 -15.41 6.08 -13.43
C ASP A 394 -15.56 6.50 -11.95
N ALA A 395 -15.27 7.76 -11.61
CA ALA A 395 -15.46 8.26 -10.24
C ALA A 395 -16.92 8.11 -9.77
N THR A 396 -17.89 8.25 -10.68
CA THR A 396 -19.31 8.18 -10.34
C THR A 396 -19.78 6.78 -9.91
N PRO A 397 -19.56 5.69 -10.67
CA PRO A 397 -19.87 4.35 -10.19
C PRO A 397 -19.00 3.94 -8.98
N LEU A 398 -17.74 4.34 -8.92
CA LEU A 398 -16.86 4.06 -7.77
C LEU A 398 -17.38 4.69 -6.47
N TYR A 399 -17.98 5.87 -6.51
CA TYR A 399 -18.63 6.48 -5.35
C TYR A 399 -19.73 5.59 -4.76
N ILE A 400 -20.58 5.02 -5.61
CA ILE A 400 -21.64 4.09 -5.19
C ILE A 400 -21.03 2.81 -4.58
N ILE A 401 -20.04 2.23 -5.25
CA ILE A 401 -19.39 0.98 -4.85
C ILE A 401 -18.64 1.16 -3.52
N ALA A 402 -17.84 2.23 -3.39
CA ALA A 402 -17.07 2.53 -2.19
C ALA A 402 -18.00 2.82 -0.98
N THR A 403 -19.13 3.53 -1.23
CA THR A 403 -20.14 3.75 -0.18
C THR A 403 -20.76 2.44 0.29
N ASN A 404 -21.09 1.53 -0.64
CA ASN A 404 -21.62 0.21 -0.27
C ASN A 404 -20.60 -0.61 0.53
N ASP A 405 -19.34 -0.62 0.12
CA ASP A 405 -18.27 -1.33 0.84
C ASP A 405 -18.08 -0.76 2.26
N TYR A 406 -18.10 0.56 2.40
CA TYR A 406 -18.05 1.25 3.70
C TYR A 406 -19.22 0.84 4.60
N VAL A 407 -20.45 0.96 4.12
CA VAL A 407 -21.67 0.68 4.89
C VAL A 407 -21.75 -0.80 5.27
N SER A 408 -21.40 -1.70 4.36
CA SER A 408 -21.41 -3.14 4.61
C SER A 408 -20.45 -3.53 5.72
N ARG A 409 -19.25 -2.93 5.77
CA ARG A 409 -18.22 -3.28 6.77
C ARG A 409 -18.37 -2.53 8.10
N SER A 410 -18.72 -1.25 8.04
CA SER A 410 -18.87 -0.40 9.24
C SER A 410 -20.22 -0.60 9.94
N GLY A 411 -21.28 -0.91 9.21
CA GLY A 411 -22.65 -0.94 9.71
C GLY A 411 -23.32 0.45 9.80
N ASP A 412 -22.70 1.50 9.23
CA ASP A 412 -23.20 2.88 9.30
C ASP A 412 -24.39 3.12 8.33
N LEU A 413 -25.56 2.63 8.73
CA LEU A 413 -26.81 2.79 7.96
C LEU A 413 -27.28 4.26 7.90
N ASP A 414 -26.94 5.05 8.90
CA ASP A 414 -27.37 6.45 8.93
C ASP A 414 -26.63 7.24 7.84
N PHE A 415 -25.37 6.93 7.59
CA PHE A 415 -24.64 7.49 6.44
C PHE A 415 -25.31 7.12 5.10
N ALA A 416 -25.69 5.86 4.91
CA ALA A 416 -26.40 5.43 3.71
C ALA A 416 -27.73 6.18 3.50
N ARG A 417 -28.51 6.39 4.59
CA ARG A 417 -29.76 7.17 4.55
C ARG A 417 -29.51 8.63 4.19
N GLN A 418 -28.51 9.26 4.83
CA GLN A 418 -28.15 10.66 4.58
C GLN A 418 -27.66 10.90 3.15
N LYS A 419 -26.91 9.95 2.58
CA LYS A 419 -26.34 10.06 1.24
C LYS A 419 -27.21 9.50 0.12
N TRP A 420 -28.40 8.97 0.43
CA TRP A 420 -29.24 8.30 -0.54
C TRP A 420 -29.55 9.16 -1.78
N ASP A 421 -29.92 10.41 -1.61
CA ASP A 421 -30.25 11.29 -2.73
C ASP A 421 -29.04 11.58 -3.62
N SER A 422 -27.85 11.73 -3.02
CA SER A 422 -26.58 11.86 -3.74
C SER A 422 -26.25 10.58 -4.53
N LEU A 423 -26.40 9.41 -3.91
CA LEU A 423 -26.18 8.11 -4.55
C LEU A 423 -27.17 7.87 -5.70
N TRP A 424 -28.43 8.26 -5.52
CA TRP A 424 -29.45 8.12 -6.55
C TRP A 424 -29.18 9.05 -7.74
N LYS A 425 -28.80 10.31 -7.50
CA LYS A 425 -28.33 11.22 -8.55
C LYS A 425 -27.12 10.67 -9.31
N ALA A 426 -26.13 10.11 -8.60
CA ALA A 426 -24.97 9.47 -9.23
C ALA A 426 -25.41 8.30 -10.15
N TYR A 427 -26.33 7.47 -9.71
CA TYR A 427 -26.93 6.41 -10.53
C TYR A 427 -27.66 6.96 -11.75
N GLN A 428 -28.47 8.01 -11.60
CA GLN A 428 -29.19 8.64 -12.72
C GLN A 428 -28.22 9.18 -13.76
N PHE A 429 -27.14 9.86 -13.34
CA PHE A 429 -26.08 10.30 -14.24
C PHE A 429 -25.45 9.11 -14.97
N MET A 430 -25.01 8.08 -14.24
CA MET A 430 -24.43 6.87 -14.83
C MET A 430 -25.39 6.26 -15.88
N ARG A 431 -26.67 6.13 -15.57
CA ARG A 431 -27.69 5.60 -16.49
C ARG A 431 -27.86 6.46 -17.75
N SER A 432 -27.71 7.78 -17.67
CA SER A 432 -27.80 8.67 -18.82
C SER A 432 -26.68 8.46 -19.85
N THR A 433 -25.57 7.79 -19.44
CA THR A 433 -24.43 7.47 -20.31
C THR A 433 -24.58 6.13 -21.05
N TYR A 434 -25.61 5.32 -20.74
CA TYR A 434 -25.76 3.99 -21.28
C TYR A 434 -26.27 3.99 -22.72
N ASP A 435 -25.69 3.11 -23.53
CA ASP A 435 -26.18 2.84 -24.90
C ASP A 435 -27.39 1.88 -24.91
N ALA A 436 -27.84 1.52 -26.13
CA ALA A 436 -28.96 0.60 -26.32
C ALA A 436 -28.65 -0.83 -25.83
N GLN A 437 -27.37 -1.23 -25.72
CA GLN A 437 -26.94 -2.49 -25.15
C GLN A 437 -26.77 -2.44 -23.61
N SER A 438 -27.07 -1.31 -23.00
CA SER A 438 -26.94 -1.05 -21.56
C SER A 438 -25.49 -1.04 -21.07
N PHE A 439 -24.54 -0.59 -21.89
CA PHE A 439 -23.16 -0.33 -21.50
C PHE A 439 -22.91 1.20 -21.38
N PRO A 440 -22.18 1.64 -20.34
CA PRO A 440 -21.79 3.04 -20.21
C PRO A 440 -20.83 3.42 -21.33
N GLN A 441 -21.09 4.56 -21.95
CA GLN A 441 -20.28 5.09 -23.02
C GLN A 441 -19.24 6.06 -22.47
N ASN A 442 -18.01 5.99 -22.98
CA ASN A 442 -16.97 6.95 -22.67
C ASN A 442 -17.12 8.24 -23.49
N PHE A 443 -17.49 8.10 -24.75
CA PHE A 443 -17.54 9.22 -25.69
C PHE A 443 -18.60 10.26 -25.30
N GLY A 444 -18.16 11.51 -25.11
CA GLY A 444 -19.01 12.64 -24.74
C GLY A 444 -19.38 12.74 -23.25
N PHE A 445 -19.06 11.72 -22.44
CA PHE A 445 -19.41 11.68 -21.01
C PHE A 445 -18.19 11.66 -20.06
N GLY A 446 -17.00 11.57 -20.61
CA GLY A 446 -15.73 11.47 -19.91
C GLY A 446 -14.99 10.18 -20.29
N HIS A 447 -13.77 10.05 -19.79
CA HIS A 447 -12.94 8.87 -20.00
C HIS A 447 -13.13 7.85 -18.86
N GLY A 448 -12.82 6.58 -19.15
CA GLY A 448 -12.65 5.55 -18.14
C GLY A 448 -11.34 5.76 -17.35
N TRP A 449 -10.60 4.68 -17.11
CA TRP A 449 -9.28 4.83 -16.49
C TRP A 449 -8.24 5.37 -17.49
N VAL A 450 -8.28 4.91 -18.75
CA VAL A 450 -7.40 5.39 -19.82
C VAL A 450 -7.85 6.80 -20.27
N GLU A 451 -6.97 7.78 -20.13
CA GLU A 451 -7.28 9.18 -20.41
C GLU A 451 -6.81 9.65 -21.78
N GLY A 452 -5.90 8.89 -22.41
CA GLY A 452 -5.34 9.23 -23.72
C GLY A 452 -4.46 8.15 -24.28
N GLY A 453 -3.91 8.41 -25.47
CA GLY A 453 -3.01 7.51 -26.16
C GLY A 453 -3.70 6.58 -27.17
N PRO A 454 -2.97 5.59 -27.72
CA PRO A 454 -3.42 4.79 -28.85
C PRO A 454 -4.52 3.77 -28.54
N LEU A 455 -4.84 3.52 -27.27
CA LEU A 455 -6.00 2.72 -26.86
C LEU A 455 -7.33 3.43 -27.12
N LEU A 456 -7.33 4.73 -27.29
CA LEU A 456 -8.53 5.56 -27.54
C LEU A 456 -8.58 6.05 -29.00
N PRO A 457 -9.75 6.40 -29.56
CA PRO A 457 -11.06 6.43 -28.88
C PRO A 457 -11.77 5.07 -28.88
N VAL A 458 -12.50 4.77 -27.81
CA VAL A 458 -13.39 3.61 -27.72
C VAL A 458 -14.78 4.03 -27.27
N LYS A 459 -15.80 3.21 -27.57
CA LYS A 459 -17.19 3.50 -27.19
C LYS A 459 -17.47 3.06 -25.75
N ALA A 460 -17.20 1.80 -25.43
CA ALA A 460 -17.47 1.24 -24.11
C ALA A 460 -16.31 0.36 -23.67
N GLU A 461 -15.71 0.67 -22.53
CA GLU A 461 -14.62 -0.11 -21.94
C GLU A 461 -15.16 -1.26 -21.07
N PHE A 462 -14.45 -2.40 -21.07
CA PHE A 462 -14.73 -3.50 -20.15
C PHE A 462 -14.62 -3.06 -18.68
N TYR A 463 -13.59 -2.27 -18.37
CA TYR A 463 -13.39 -1.63 -17.06
C TYR A 463 -14.60 -0.83 -16.61
N GLN A 464 -15.01 0.16 -17.41
CA GLN A 464 -16.09 1.07 -17.09
C GLN A 464 -17.45 0.34 -17.03
N SER A 465 -17.68 -0.61 -17.94
CA SER A 465 -18.90 -1.45 -17.97
C SER A 465 -18.98 -2.35 -16.73
N GLY A 466 -17.85 -2.89 -16.27
CA GLY A 466 -17.77 -3.67 -15.04
C GLY A 466 -18.06 -2.83 -13.79
N LEU A 467 -17.53 -1.61 -13.71
CA LEU A 467 -17.87 -0.68 -12.62
C LEU A 467 -19.37 -0.31 -12.63
N GLY A 468 -19.94 -0.06 -13.81
CA GLY A 468 -21.37 0.19 -13.96
C GLY A 468 -22.23 -0.97 -13.46
N LEU A 469 -21.84 -2.19 -13.80
CA LEU A 469 -22.51 -3.41 -13.35
C LEU A 469 -22.38 -3.61 -11.82
N GLU A 470 -21.19 -3.39 -11.25
CA GLU A 470 -21.01 -3.46 -9.80
C GLU A 470 -21.78 -2.37 -9.05
N ALA A 471 -21.85 -1.16 -9.61
CA ALA A 471 -22.62 -0.07 -9.02
C ALA A 471 -24.12 -0.40 -8.93
N LEU A 472 -24.69 -1.15 -9.90
CA LEU A 472 -26.08 -1.65 -9.80
C LEU A 472 -26.25 -2.57 -8.60
N ARG A 473 -25.37 -3.56 -8.41
CA ARG A 473 -25.40 -4.49 -7.28
C ARG A 473 -25.21 -3.76 -5.94
N ALA A 474 -24.25 -2.85 -5.89
CA ALA A 474 -23.96 -2.04 -4.73
C ALA A 474 -25.17 -1.17 -4.32
N LEU A 475 -25.77 -0.49 -5.29
CA LEU A 475 -26.94 0.38 -5.02
C LEU A 475 -28.18 -0.45 -4.65
N ALA A 476 -28.37 -1.64 -5.25
CA ALA A 476 -29.43 -2.57 -4.88
C ALA A 476 -29.34 -2.97 -3.39
N ASN A 477 -28.11 -3.27 -2.94
CA ASN A 477 -27.85 -3.57 -1.54
C ASN A 477 -28.13 -2.36 -0.63
N LEU A 478 -27.62 -1.18 -0.96
CA LEU A 478 -27.86 0.06 -0.21
C LEU A 478 -29.38 0.40 -0.14
N ALA A 479 -30.11 0.20 -1.25
CA ALA A 479 -31.55 0.38 -1.31
C ALA A 479 -32.28 -0.55 -0.33
N LYS A 480 -31.90 -1.85 -0.33
CA LYS A 480 -32.42 -2.85 0.62
C LYS A 480 -32.15 -2.44 2.06
N LEU A 481 -30.90 -2.06 2.37
CA LEU A 481 -30.48 -1.67 3.72
C LEU A 481 -31.18 -0.41 4.23
N THR A 482 -31.64 0.47 3.33
CA THR A 482 -32.34 1.72 3.66
C THR A 482 -33.86 1.63 3.52
N GLY A 483 -34.42 0.42 3.29
CA GLY A 483 -35.87 0.18 3.21
C GLY A 483 -36.51 0.65 1.90
N LYS A 484 -35.75 0.68 0.81
CA LYS A 484 -36.23 1.09 -0.55
C LYS A 484 -36.39 -0.16 -1.43
N ASP A 485 -37.27 -1.07 -1.02
CA ASP A 485 -37.39 -2.42 -1.56
C ASP A 485 -37.70 -2.46 -3.06
N ASP A 486 -38.49 -1.55 -3.59
CA ASP A 486 -38.83 -1.52 -5.02
C ASP A 486 -37.60 -1.12 -5.85
N ALA A 487 -36.88 -0.07 -5.44
CA ALA A 487 -35.61 0.30 -6.07
C ALA A 487 -34.58 -0.84 -6.02
N SER A 488 -34.49 -1.54 -4.87
CA SER A 488 -33.62 -2.70 -4.72
C SER A 488 -33.94 -3.81 -5.72
N LYS A 489 -35.21 -4.16 -5.90
CA LYS A 489 -35.66 -5.19 -6.84
C LYS A 489 -35.36 -4.79 -8.30
N ASP A 490 -35.63 -3.54 -8.66
CA ASP A 490 -35.42 -3.05 -10.02
C ASP A 490 -33.94 -3.03 -10.39
N LEU A 491 -33.08 -2.58 -9.47
CA LEU A 491 -31.63 -2.56 -9.64
C LEU A 491 -31.04 -3.98 -9.71
N GLN A 492 -31.50 -4.88 -8.84
CA GLN A 492 -31.07 -6.29 -8.88
C GLN A 492 -31.48 -6.95 -10.19
N ALA A 493 -32.72 -6.74 -10.65
CA ALA A 493 -33.18 -7.25 -11.93
C ALA A 493 -32.40 -6.68 -13.13
N ALA A 494 -31.95 -5.42 -13.04
CA ALA A 494 -31.08 -4.84 -14.05
C ALA A 494 -29.69 -5.50 -14.05
N PHE A 495 -29.10 -5.72 -12.87
CA PHE A 495 -27.84 -6.46 -12.71
C PHE A 495 -27.93 -7.86 -13.29
N ASP A 496 -28.96 -8.63 -12.93
CA ASP A 496 -29.14 -10.03 -13.35
C ASP A 496 -29.28 -10.16 -14.88
N ARG A 497 -29.90 -9.18 -15.54
CA ARG A 497 -29.99 -9.11 -17.00
C ARG A 497 -28.69 -8.74 -17.68
N GLN A 498 -27.93 -7.79 -17.09
CA GLN A 498 -26.74 -7.24 -17.72
C GLN A 498 -25.50 -8.14 -17.55
N LYS A 499 -25.36 -8.85 -16.43
CA LYS A 499 -24.18 -9.69 -16.16
C LYS A 499 -23.90 -10.76 -17.25
N PRO A 500 -24.86 -11.56 -17.72
CA PRO A 500 -24.62 -12.52 -18.81
C PRO A 500 -24.26 -11.81 -20.14
N ALA A 501 -24.95 -10.72 -20.48
CA ALA A 501 -24.67 -9.94 -21.69
C ALA A 501 -23.25 -9.35 -21.66
N PHE A 502 -22.81 -8.82 -20.51
CA PHE A 502 -21.45 -8.32 -20.28
C PHE A 502 -20.39 -9.40 -20.55
N ASN A 503 -20.54 -10.59 -19.95
CA ASN A 503 -19.61 -11.71 -20.15
C ASN A 503 -19.57 -12.22 -21.60
N GLN A 504 -20.70 -12.19 -22.29
CA GLN A 504 -20.77 -12.65 -23.69
C GLN A 504 -20.18 -11.61 -24.65
N THR A 505 -20.52 -10.33 -24.48
CA THR A 505 -20.16 -9.26 -25.43
C THR A 505 -18.65 -9.03 -25.46
N PHE A 506 -18.01 -8.98 -24.29
CA PHE A 506 -16.57 -8.70 -24.20
C PHE A 506 -15.66 -9.92 -24.31
N TRP A 507 -16.18 -11.14 -24.31
CA TRP A 507 -15.36 -12.34 -24.47
C TRP A 507 -14.86 -12.49 -25.91
N SER A 508 -13.55 -12.59 -26.10
CA SER A 508 -12.90 -12.93 -27.37
C SER A 508 -12.50 -14.41 -27.41
N PRO A 509 -13.25 -15.26 -28.11
CA PRO A 509 -12.90 -16.68 -28.24
C PRO A 509 -11.55 -16.91 -28.93
N GLU A 510 -11.20 -16.03 -29.85
CA GLU A 510 -9.97 -16.07 -30.64
C GLU A 510 -8.74 -15.80 -29.76
N LYS A 511 -8.84 -14.84 -28.90
CA LYS A 511 -7.79 -14.47 -27.94
C LYS A 511 -7.86 -15.29 -26.64
N LYS A 512 -8.97 -15.97 -26.37
CA LYS A 512 -9.26 -16.63 -25.07
C LYS A 512 -9.09 -15.67 -23.89
N ALA A 513 -9.50 -14.45 -24.07
CA ALA A 513 -9.42 -13.39 -23.07
C ALA A 513 -10.59 -12.41 -23.22
N PHE A 514 -10.87 -11.63 -22.18
CA PHE A 514 -11.78 -10.51 -22.31
C PHE A 514 -11.11 -9.37 -23.10
N ALA A 515 -11.87 -8.76 -24.01
CA ALA A 515 -11.44 -7.60 -24.80
C ALA A 515 -11.34 -6.34 -23.94
N PHE A 516 -10.46 -5.43 -24.31
CA PHE A 516 -10.31 -4.12 -23.66
C PHE A 516 -11.62 -3.30 -23.72
N ALA A 517 -12.23 -3.23 -24.92
CA ALA A 517 -13.35 -2.33 -25.17
C ALA A 517 -14.17 -2.74 -26.40
N LEU A 518 -15.24 -2.01 -26.64
CA LEU A 518 -15.97 -1.98 -27.91
C LEU A 518 -15.68 -0.66 -28.63
N ASP A 519 -15.47 -0.71 -29.95
CA ASP A 519 -15.35 0.45 -30.81
C ASP A 519 -16.72 1.07 -31.16
N GLN A 520 -16.74 2.15 -31.93
CA GLN A 520 -17.96 2.85 -32.35
C GLN A 520 -18.93 1.97 -33.16
N GLN A 521 -18.46 0.89 -33.78
CA GLN A 521 -19.25 -0.08 -34.51
C GLN A 521 -19.62 -1.31 -33.69
N ASN A 522 -19.40 -1.29 -32.38
CA ASN A 522 -19.58 -2.39 -31.42
C ASN A 522 -18.69 -3.63 -31.72
N ARG A 523 -17.57 -3.44 -32.40
CA ARG A 523 -16.57 -4.49 -32.58
C ARG A 523 -15.64 -4.50 -31.37
N ARG A 524 -15.15 -5.69 -30.99
CA ARG A 524 -14.19 -5.82 -29.89
C ARG A 524 -12.85 -5.20 -30.28
N VAL A 525 -12.27 -4.45 -29.36
CA VAL A 525 -10.87 -4.04 -29.36
C VAL A 525 -10.13 -5.06 -28.51
N ASP A 526 -9.58 -6.09 -29.18
CA ASP A 526 -9.04 -7.30 -28.56
C ASP A 526 -7.59 -7.12 -28.03
N GLU A 527 -7.28 -5.97 -27.44
CA GLU A 527 -6.00 -5.76 -26.72
C GLU A 527 -6.01 -6.55 -25.41
N LEU A 528 -4.95 -7.34 -25.19
CA LEU A 528 -4.75 -8.04 -23.93
C LEU A 528 -4.26 -7.04 -22.88
N THR A 529 -5.07 -6.82 -21.86
CA THR A 529 -4.85 -5.76 -20.87
C THR A 529 -5.18 -6.21 -19.44
N VAL A 530 -4.41 -5.73 -18.48
CA VAL A 530 -4.65 -5.92 -17.05
C VAL A 530 -5.94 -5.26 -16.56
N LEU A 531 -6.47 -4.27 -17.28
CA LEU A 531 -7.73 -3.59 -16.91
C LEU A 531 -8.93 -4.54 -16.84
N THR A 532 -8.84 -5.70 -17.50
CA THR A 532 -9.85 -6.77 -17.42
C THR A 532 -9.96 -7.42 -16.04
N THR A 533 -8.99 -7.18 -15.15
CA THR A 533 -9.01 -7.74 -13.78
C THR A 533 -9.93 -6.99 -12.82
N VAL A 534 -10.38 -5.78 -13.14
CA VAL A 534 -11.31 -5.02 -12.27
C VAL A 534 -12.68 -5.70 -12.14
N PRO A 535 -13.37 -6.11 -13.22
CA PRO A 535 -14.57 -6.94 -13.07
C PRO A 535 -14.31 -8.28 -12.37
N MET A 536 -13.10 -8.83 -12.49
CA MET A 536 -12.70 -10.04 -11.75
C MET A 536 -12.58 -9.74 -10.24
N TRP A 537 -12.03 -8.60 -9.84
CA TRP A 537 -12.02 -8.16 -8.44
C TRP A 537 -13.39 -8.24 -7.79
N PHE A 538 -14.44 -7.86 -8.51
CA PHE A 538 -15.81 -7.87 -8.02
C PHE A 538 -16.55 -9.22 -8.25
N GLY A 539 -15.94 -10.22 -8.88
CA GLY A 539 -16.56 -11.52 -9.17
C GLY A 539 -17.69 -11.44 -10.21
N LEU A 540 -17.55 -10.57 -11.20
CA LEU A 540 -18.57 -10.30 -12.21
C LEU A 540 -18.42 -11.20 -13.45
N THR A 541 -17.26 -11.81 -13.64
CA THR A 541 -16.89 -12.57 -14.83
C THR A 541 -17.13 -14.08 -14.64
N ASP A 542 -17.30 -14.80 -15.74
CA ASP A 542 -17.45 -16.26 -15.74
C ASP A 542 -16.11 -16.92 -15.37
N GLU A 543 -16.15 -17.99 -14.57
CA GLU A 543 -14.94 -18.61 -13.99
C GLU A 543 -13.96 -19.12 -15.06
N ASP A 544 -14.46 -19.89 -16.04
CA ASP A 544 -13.66 -20.47 -17.11
C ASP A 544 -12.97 -19.41 -17.98
N LYS A 545 -13.70 -18.34 -18.30
CA LYS A 545 -13.19 -17.20 -19.07
C LYS A 545 -12.15 -16.39 -18.29
N SER A 546 -12.38 -16.21 -17.00
CA SER A 546 -11.46 -15.52 -16.10
C SER A 546 -10.15 -16.30 -15.96
N GLN A 547 -10.21 -17.60 -15.73
CA GLN A 547 -9.03 -18.45 -15.63
C GLN A 547 -8.21 -18.45 -16.93
N ALA A 548 -8.86 -18.51 -18.10
CA ALA A 548 -8.20 -18.42 -19.40
C ALA A 548 -7.52 -17.05 -19.62
N THR A 549 -8.17 -15.94 -19.19
CA THR A 549 -7.59 -14.60 -19.25
C THR A 549 -6.40 -14.48 -18.30
N ILE A 550 -6.52 -14.92 -17.03
CA ILE A 550 -5.46 -14.86 -16.02
C ILE A 550 -4.21 -15.63 -16.46
N GLN A 551 -4.37 -16.80 -17.08
CA GLN A 551 -3.25 -17.58 -17.60
C GLN A 551 -2.39 -16.76 -18.59
N GLN A 552 -3.01 -15.92 -19.41
CA GLN A 552 -2.30 -15.03 -20.32
C GLN A 552 -1.71 -13.81 -19.60
N LEU A 553 -2.44 -13.23 -18.64
CA LEU A 553 -1.92 -12.12 -17.84
C LEU A 553 -0.70 -12.50 -17.00
N ALA A 554 -0.58 -13.78 -16.60
CA ALA A 554 0.54 -14.28 -15.82
C ALA A 554 1.81 -14.54 -16.65
N ASP A 555 1.77 -14.45 -17.99
CA ASP A 555 2.95 -14.65 -18.82
C ASP A 555 3.86 -13.41 -18.86
N ALA A 556 5.09 -13.62 -19.30
CA ALA A 556 6.15 -12.62 -19.32
C ALA A 556 5.89 -11.43 -20.26
N ASP A 557 4.95 -11.55 -21.20
CA ASP A 557 4.54 -10.43 -22.05
C ASP A 557 3.72 -9.39 -21.30
N LEU A 558 3.11 -9.75 -20.18
CA LEU A 558 2.38 -8.83 -19.29
C LEU A 558 3.03 -8.75 -17.91
N GLN A 559 3.31 -9.87 -17.22
CA GLN A 559 3.84 -9.86 -15.87
C GLN A 559 5.35 -9.62 -15.87
N THR A 560 5.80 -8.61 -15.10
CA THR A 560 7.21 -8.30 -14.81
C THR A 560 7.56 -8.68 -13.35
N ASP A 561 8.81 -8.48 -12.93
CA ASP A 561 9.22 -8.69 -11.54
C ASP A 561 8.70 -7.60 -10.58
N TRP A 562 8.29 -6.46 -11.13
CA TRP A 562 7.75 -5.31 -10.38
C TRP A 562 6.26 -5.06 -10.59
N GLY A 563 5.54 -5.96 -11.29
CA GLY A 563 4.10 -5.92 -11.48
C GLY A 563 3.65 -6.26 -12.89
N THR A 564 2.42 -5.89 -13.23
CA THR A 564 1.78 -6.25 -14.50
C THR A 564 1.69 -5.03 -15.42
N ARG A 565 2.12 -5.16 -16.69
CA ARG A 565 1.99 -4.14 -17.73
C ARG A 565 0.52 -3.86 -18.04
N ILE A 566 0.22 -2.63 -18.44
CA ILE A 566 -1.15 -2.25 -18.82
C ILE A 566 -1.63 -3.04 -20.04
N ILE A 567 -0.76 -3.27 -21.03
CA ILE A 567 -1.00 -4.12 -22.22
C ILE A 567 0.20 -5.03 -22.49
N SER A 568 -0.01 -6.10 -23.26
CA SER A 568 1.05 -7.01 -23.69
C SER A 568 2.15 -6.27 -24.45
N ASN A 569 3.42 -6.61 -24.20
CA ASN A 569 4.55 -6.08 -24.95
C ASN A 569 4.63 -6.61 -26.40
N HIS A 570 3.75 -7.54 -26.78
CA HIS A 570 3.54 -7.98 -28.15
C HIS A 570 2.51 -7.14 -28.91
N SER A 571 1.82 -6.22 -28.26
CA SER A 571 0.89 -5.31 -28.93
C SER A 571 1.64 -4.33 -29.85
N SER A 572 1.06 -4.04 -31.02
CA SER A 572 1.64 -3.11 -31.98
C SER A 572 1.67 -1.66 -31.49
N ILE A 573 0.89 -1.34 -30.46
CA ILE A 573 0.83 0.00 -29.83
C ILE A 573 1.63 0.07 -28.52
N TYR A 574 2.33 -0.98 -28.16
CA TYR A 574 3.10 -1.05 -26.92
C TYR A 574 4.26 -0.04 -26.91
N ASN A 575 4.41 0.63 -25.78
CA ASN A 575 5.59 1.44 -25.46
C ASN A 575 5.83 1.35 -23.95
N GLY A 576 6.93 0.72 -23.53
CA GLY A 576 7.24 0.50 -22.12
C GLY A 576 7.33 1.79 -21.26
N SER A 577 7.55 2.95 -21.88
CA SER A 577 7.49 4.27 -21.25
C SER A 577 6.15 4.99 -21.48
N GLY A 578 5.20 4.35 -22.16
CA GLY A 578 3.88 4.91 -22.44
C GLY A 578 2.98 4.83 -21.21
N TYR A 579 2.62 5.99 -20.65
CA TYR A 579 1.85 6.12 -19.41
C TYR A 579 0.57 5.29 -19.39
N HIS A 580 -0.20 5.25 -20.50
CA HIS A 580 -1.44 4.47 -20.65
C HIS A 580 -1.33 3.26 -21.60
N PHE A 581 -0.14 2.92 -22.13
CA PHE A 581 -0.02 1.91 -23.17
C PHE A 581 1.30 1.13 -23.16
N GLY A 582 1.79 0.75 -21.98
CA GLY A 582 2.95 -0.15 -21.84
C GLY A 582 3.56 -0.17 -20.44
N SER A 583 3.33 0.85 -19.63
CA SER A 583 3.84 0.98 -18.26
C SER A 583 3.25 -0.05 -17.30
N VAL A 584 3.87 -0.17 -16.13
CA VAL A 584 3.42 -0.98 -14.99
C VAL A 584 2.96 -0.06 -13.87
N TRP A 585 1.74 -0.31 -13.38
CA TRP A 585 1.16 0.43 -12.25
C TRP A 585 0.94 -0.50 -11.06
N PRO A 586 1.40 -0.16 -9.88
CA PRO A 586 1.05 -0.90 -8.67
C PRO A 586 -0.47 -1.01 -8.46
N LEU A 587 -1.25 -0.01 -8.91
CA LEU A 587 -2.71 -0.06 -8.92
C LEU A 587 -3.23 -1.29 -9.68
N PHE A 588 -2.80 -1.50 -10.91
CA PHE A 588 -3.23 -2.64 -11.74
C PHE A 588 -2.72 -3.96 -11.23
N THR A 589 -1.48 -3.96 -10.76
CA THR A 589 -0.85 -5.14 -10.15
C THR A 589 -1.66 -5.60 -8.95
N GLY A 590 -2.17 -4.65 -8.14
CA GLY A 590 -3.07 -4.95 -7.04
C GLY A 590 -4.44 -5.47 -7.48
N TRP A 591 -5.03 -4.90 -8.56
CA TRP A 591 -6.28 -5.41 -9.13
C TRP A 591 -6.12 -6.84 -9.65
N ALA A 592 -5.02 -7.09 -10.38
CA ALA A 592 -4.69 -8.41 -10.88
C ALA A 592 -4.59 -9.42 -9.72
N SER A 593 -3.81 -9.09 -8.69
CA SER A 593 -3.62 -9.97 -7.53
C SER A 593 -4.95 -10.36 -6.88
N VAL A 594 -5.84 -9.40 -6.59
CA VAL A 594 -7.14 -9.71 -5.98
C VAL A 594 -8.04 -10.52 -6.91
N GLY A 595 -8.08 -10.17 -8.21
CA GLY A 595 -8.82 -10.92 -9.22
C GLY A 595 -8.33 -12.36 -9.35
N GLU A 596 -7.02 -12.56 -9.43
CA GLU A 596 -6.37 -13.88 -9.53
C GLU A 596 -6.67 -14.76 -8.32
N TYR A 597 -6.58 -14.22 -7.07
CA TYR A 597 -6.99 -14.93 -5.86
C TYR A 597 -8.46 -15.32 -5.90
N ARG A 598 -9.35 -14.43 -6.34
CA ARG A 598 -10.78 -14.71 -6.41
C ARG A 598 -11.13 -15.82 -7.40
N TYR A 599 -10.33 -15.97 -8.44
CA TYR A 599 -10.48 -17.03 -9.45
C TYR A 599 -9.50 -18.20 -9.27
N HIS A 600 -9.03 -18.40 -8.03
CA HIS A 600 -8.29 -19.59 -7.60
C HIS A 600 -6.94 -19.82 -8.34
N GLN A 601 -6.25 -18.69 -8.62
CA GLN A 601 -4.90 -18.68 -9.21
C GLN A 601 -3.89 -18.06 -8.23
N PRO A 602 -3.58 -18.73 -7.10
CA PRO A 602 -2.82 -18.11 -6.00
C PRO A 602 -1.34 -17.84 -6.33
N LEU A 603 -0.73 -18.57 -7.28
CA LEU A 603 0.70 -18.38 -7.59
C LEU A 603 0.97 -17.06 -8.33
N PRO A 604 0.31 -16.72 -9.47
CA PRO A 604 0.44 -15.40 -10.07
C PRO A 604 -0.07 -14.28 -9.13
N ALA A 605 -1.16 -14.53 -8.39
CA ALA A 605 -1.69 -13.57 -7.43
C ALA A 605 -0.67 -13.16 -6.36
N TYR A 606 0.05 -14.14 -5.78
CA TYR A 606 1.09 -13.89 -4.79
C TYR A 606 2.31 -13.20 -5.40
N ALA A 607 2.67 -13.53 -6.63
CA ALA A 607 3.75 -12.85 -7.34
C ALA A 607 3.44 -11.35 -7.51
N ASN A 608 2.22 -11.00 -7.96
CA ASN A 608 1.77 -9.62 -8.09
C ASN A 608 1.69 -8.88 -6.75
N LEU A 609 1.13 -9.51 -5.70
CA LEU A 609 1.10 -8.97 -4.34
C LEU A 609 2.51 -8.64 -3.85
N ARG A 610 3.44 -9.60 -3.99
CA ARG A 610 4.81 -9.43 -3.50
C ARG A 610 5.57 -8.38 -4.30
N SER A 611 5.35 -8.27 -5.60
CA SER A 611 5.92 -7.20 -6.43
C SER A 611 5.58 -5.82 -5.85
N ASN A 612 4.30 -5.54 -5.60
CA ASN A 612 3.88 -4.27 -4.99
C ASN A 612 4.47 -4.04 -3.59
N ALA A 613 4.48 -5.09 -2.76
CA ALA A 613 4.99 -5.01 -1.39
C ALA A 613 6.48 -4.63 -1.36
N LEU A 614 7.29 -5.22 -2.25
CA LEU A 614 8.71 -4.93 -2.31
C LEU A 614 9.04 -3.51 -2.77
N LEU A 615 8.18 -2.88 -3.57
CA LEU A 615 8.34 -1.47 -3.98
C LEU A 615 8.35 -0.52 -2.77
N ALA A 616 7.57 -0.83 -1.73
CA ALA A 616 7.54 -0.02 -0.50
C ALA A 616 8.88 0.01 0.27
N LEU A 617 9.79 -0.92 -0.03
CA LEU A 617 11.06 -1.10 0.68
C LEU A 617 12.29 -0.74 -0.16
N ASP A 618 12.12 -0.38 -1.43
CA ASP A 618 13.26 -0.14 -2.33
C ASP A 618 13.40 1.33 -2.78
N GLY A 619 12.40 1.96 -3.37
CA GLY A 619 12.42 3.35 -3.82
C GLY A 619 12.38 4.37 -2.68
N SER A 620 11.44 5.28 -2.66
CA SER A 620 11.15 6.12 -1.50
C SER A 620 10.73 5.23 -0.32
N LEU A 621 11.56 5.14 0.72
CA LEU A 621 11.34 4.18 1.82
C LEU A 621 9.98 4.37 2.50
N GLY A 622 9.22 3.28 2.60
CA GLY A 622 7.89 3.26 3.19
C GLY A 622 6.77 3.64 2.22
N HIS A 623 7.08 4.01 0.97
CA HIS A 623 6.11 4.49 -0.01
C HIS A 623 6.14 3.67 -1.30
N VAL A 624 5.03 3.64 -2.02
CA VAL A 624 4.90 2.94 -3.30
C VAL A 624 4.71 3.97 -4.41
N THR A 625 5.54 3.87 -5.45
CA THR A 625 5.48 4.77 -6.60
C THR A 625 4.21 4.55 -7.43
N GLU A 626 3.82 5.54 -8.23
CA GLU A 626 2.63 5.49 -9.07
C GLU A 626 2.80 4.55 -10.27
N VAL A 627 3.88 4.72 -11.06
CA VAL A 627 4.05 4.07 -12.36
C VAL A 627 5.52 3.82 -12.68
N LEU A 628 5.79 2.64 -13.23
CA LEU A 628 7.13 2.21 -13.64
C LEU A 628 7.14 1.88 -15.14
N SER A 629 8.34 1.83 -15.72
CA SER A 629 8.51 1.37 -17.10
C SER A 629 8.07 -0.10 -17.24
N GLY A 630 7.49 -0.43 -18.39
CA GLY A 630 7.17 -1.81 -18.77
C GLY A 630 8.39 -2.63 -19.17
N ASP A 631 9.51 -1.99 -19.54
CA ASP A 631 10.70 -2.67 -20.03
C ASP A 631 11.77 -2.87 -18.96
N TYR A 632 11.91 -1.86 -18.07
CA TYR A 632 12.96 -1.84 -17.06
C TYR A 632 12.39 -1.52 -15.69
N TYR A 633 12.97 -2.09 -14.64
CA TYR A 633 12.65 -1.73 -13.26
C TYR A 633 13.12 -0.30 -12.97
N GLN A 634 12.28 0.66 -13.31
CA GLN A 634 12.54 2.08 -13.11
C GLN A 634 11.22 2.86 -13.13
N PRO A 635 10.97 3.76 -12.16
CA PRO A 635 9.85 4.70 -12.23
C PRO A 635 9.92 5.57 -13.48
N LEU A 636 8.78 5.88 -14.08
CA LEU A 636 8.71 6.88 -15.16
C LEU A 636 9.02 8.27 -14.59
N SER A 637 9.57 9.16 -15.43
CA SER A 637 9.88 10.53 -15.03
C SER A 637 8.64 11.34 -14.58
N THR A 638 7.45 10.92 -15.01
CA THR A 638 6.16 11.51 -14.62
C THR A 638 5.57 10.91 -13.35
N SER A 639 6.12 9.80 -12.85
CA SER A 639 5.61 9.08 -11.69
C SER A 639 5.58 9.94 -10.43
N SER A 640 4.54 9.77 -9.63
CA SER A 640 4.47 10.25 -8.25
C SER A 640 5.12 9.20 -7.33
N PRO A 641 6.26 9.51 -6.68
CA PRO A 641 7.00 8.49 -5.91
C PRO A 641 6.30 8.03 -4.63
N HIS A 642 5.38 8.85 -4.09
CA HIS A 642 4.52 8.50 -2.97
C HIS A 642 3.07 8.59 -3.45
N GLN A 643 2.52 7.46 -3.92
CA GLN A 643 1.17 7.38 -4.44
C GLN A 643 0.27 6.58 -3.51
N ILE A 644 -0.82 7.21 -3.07
CA ILE A 644 -1.67 6.70 -1.97
C ILE A 644 -2.41 5.43 -2.39
N TRP A 645 -3.02 5.39 -3.59
CA TRP A 645 -3.67 4.17 -4.07
C TRP A 645 -2.70 3.02 -4.31
N SER A 646 -1.44 3.33 -4.66
CA SER A 646 -0.41 2.29 -4.84
C SER A 646 -0.08 1.59 -3.51
N ALA A 647 0.04 2.36 -2.41
CA ALA A 647 0.17 1.80 -1.07
C ALA A 647 -1.09 1.00 -0.66
N ALA A 648 -2.29 1.48 -0.98
CA ALA A 648 -3.54 0.75 -0.75
C ALA A 648 -3.57 -0.59 -1.49
N MET A 649 -2.85 -0.72 -2.63
CA MET A 649 -2.71 -1.96 -3.40
C MET A 649 -1.57 -2.88 -2.93
N VAL A 650 -1.01 -2.64 -1.77
CA VAL A 650 -0.32 -3.64 -0.93
C VAL A 650 -1.30 -4.20 0.10
N VAL A 651 -2.06 -3.34 0.74
CA VAL A 651 -3.02 -3.70 1.80
C VAL A 651 -4.17 -4.56 1.26
N SER A 652 -4.82 -4.13 0.17
CA SER A 652 -5.99 -4.82 -0.39
C SER A 652 -5.68 -6.23 -0.90
N PRO A 653 -4.60 -6.50 -1.66
CA PRO A 653 -4.24 -7.86 -2.06
C PRO A 653 -3.94 -8.80 -0.89
N ILE A 654 -3.30 -8.31 0.18
CA ILE A 654 -3.05 -9.11 1.38
C ILE A 654 -4.39 -9.49 2.03
N LEU A 655 -5.26 -8.51 2.28
CA LEU A 655 -6.45 -8.74 3.09
C LEU A 655 -7.61 -9.33 2.29
N ARG A 656 -7.92 -8.78 1.11
CA ARG A 656 -9.05 -9.23 0.27
C ARG A 656 -8.69 -10.39 -0.66
N GLY A 657 -7.43 -10.45 -1.10
CA GLY A 657 -6.90 -11.51 -1.96
C GLY A 657 -6.40 -12.70 -1.14
N MET A 658 -5.15 -12.63 -0.66
CA MET A 658 -4.46 -13.74 0.01
C MET A 658 -5.20 -14.27 1.25
N LEU A 659 -5.69 -13.39 2.12
CA LEU A 659 -6.45 -13.78 3.32
C LEU A 659 -7.93 -13.95 3.05
N GLY A 660 -8.47 -13.44 1.93
CA GLY A 660 -9.89 -13.55 1.59
C GLY A 660 -10.81 -13.03 2.70
N LEU A 661 -10.43 -11.92 3.36
CA LEU A 661 -11.18 -11.34 4.47
C LEU A 661 -12.33 -10.47 3.97
N GLU A 662 -13.54 -10.88 4.34
CA GLU A 662 -14.75 -10.08 4.14
C GLU A 662 -15.49 -9.91 5.46
N ALA A 663 -16.14 -8.76 5.63
CA ALA A 663 -16.94 -8.47 6.82
C ALA A 663 -18.26 -7.83 6.38
N ASP A 664 -19.38 -8.38 6.89
CA ASP A 664 -20.71 -7.81 6.72
C ASP A 664 -21.30 -7.51 8.10
N ALA A 665 -21.35 -6.23 8.42
CA ALA A 665 -21.85 -5.75 9.71
C ALA A 665 -23.36 -5.96 9.86
N GLN A 666 -24.13 -6.02 8.77
CA GLN A 666 -25.58 -6.18 8.82
C GLN A 666 -25.97 -7.61 9.17
N SER A 667 -25.37 -8.59 8.51
CA SER A 667 -25.51 -10.01 8.86
C SER A 667 -24.63 -10.42 10.04
N ARG A 668 -23.74 -9.55 10.51
CA ARG A 668 -22.71 -9.83 11.50
C ARG A 668 -21.89 -11.07 11.12
N THR A 669 -21.44 -11.11 9.87
CA THR A 669 -20.66 -12.24 9.33
C THR A 669 -19.25 -11.80 9.02
N VAL A 670 -18.27 -12.62 9.43
CA VAL A 670 -16.86 -12.55 9.02
C VAL A 670 -16.58 -13.75 8.14
N THR A 671 -16.09 -13.50 6.94
CA THR A 671 -15.57 -14.54 6.05
C THR A 671 -14.05 -14.50 6.06
N PHE A 672 -13.43 -15.66 6.22
CA PHE A 672 -12.00 -15.86 6.12
C PHE A 672 -11.73 -17.04 5.17
N ALA A 673 -11.33 -16.70 3.92
CA ALA A 673 -11.12 -17.65 2.82
C ALA A 673 -9.67 -17.63 2.31
N PRO A 674 -8.69 -18.03 3.16
CA PRO A 674 -7.28 -17.80 2.87
C PRO A 674 -6.70 -18.76 1.83
N HIS A 675 -5.90 -18.20 0.93
CA HIS A 675 -4.97 -18.88 0.03
C HIS A 675 -3.53 -18.64 0.52
N ILE A 676 -3.14 -19.32 1.59
CA ILE A 676 -1.85 -19.09 2.26
C ILE A 676 -0.72 -19.72 1.44
N PRO A 677 0.43 -19.01 1.22
CA PRO A 677 1.61 -19.61 0.62
C PRO A 677 1.98 -20.92 1.29
N ALA A 678 2.31 -21.93 0.49
CA ALA A 678 2.46 -23.30 0.97
C ALA A 678 3.57 -23.47 2.01
N ASP A 679 4.57 -22.60 2.03
CA ASP A 679 5.68 -22.59 3.00
C ASP A 679 5.38 -21.84 4.32
N TRP A 680 4.20 -21.21 4.46
CA TRP A 680 3.79 -20.54 5.68
C TRP A 680 3.18 -21.53 6.67
N ARG A 681 3.76 -21.62 7.88
CA ARG A 681 3.29 -22.52 8.94
C ARG A 681 2.38 -21.85 9.97
N SER A 682 2.55 -20.55 10.17
CA SER A 682 1.74 -19.79 11.13
C SER A 682 1.73 -18.31 10.79
N PHE A 683 0.64 -17.67 11.15
CA PHE A 683 0.48 -16.21 11.18
C PHE A 683 -0.66 -15.86 12.13
N SER A 684 -0.79 -14.58 12.46
CA SER A 684 -1.92 -14.08 13.24
C SER A 684 -2.39 -12.73 12.73
N LEU A 685 -3.63 -12.39 13.08
CA LEU A 685 -4.16 -11.05 12.90
C LEU A 685 -4.99 -10.62 14.11
N ASP A 686 -5.01 -9.32 14.36
CA ASP A 686 -5.77 -8.68 15.42
C ASP A 686 -6.55 -7.48 14.86
N ASN A 687 -7.61 -7.08 15.57
CA ASN A 687 -8.44 -5.90 15.24
C ASN A 687 -9.22 -5.99 13.92
N LEU A 688 -9.59 -7.20 13.45
CA LEU A 688 -10.55 -7.32 12.36
C LEU A 688 -11.93 -6.86 12.85
N ARG A 689 -12.43 -5.77 12.27
CA ARG A 689 -13.69 -5.15 12.68
C ARG A 689 -14.85 -5.54 11.77
N VAL A 690 -15.98 -5.88 12.38
CA VAL A 690 -17.28 -6.08 11.73
C VAL A 690 -18.36 -5.40 12.57
N GLY A 691 -18.76 -4.21 12.15
CA GLY A 691 -19.62 -3.36 12.98
C GLY A 691 -18.99 -3.08 14.36
N ALA A 692 -19.71 -3.47 15.43
CA ALA A 692 -19.27 -3.33 16.83
C ALA A 692 -18.44 -4.52 17.35
N THR A 693 -18.25 -5.57 16.53
CA THR A 693 -17.47 -6.76 16.90
C THR A 693 -16.04 -6.64 16.41
N THR A 694 -15.09 -7.10 17.23
CA THR A 694 -13.67 -7.23 16.88
C THR A 694 -13.26 -8.70 16.98
N VAL A 695 -12.52 -9.18 15.96
CA VAL A 695 -12.05 -10.56 15.86
C VAL A 695 -10.53 -10.58 15.74
N ALA A 696 -9.89 -11.53 16.46
CA ALA A 696 -8.48 -11.87 16.32
C ALA A 696 -8.34 -13.34 15.91
N LEU A 697 -7.36 -13.66 15.09
CA LEU A 697 -7.12 -15.00 14.56
C LEU A 697 -5.68 -15.44 14.82
N SER A 698 -5.49 -16.71 15.15
CA SER A 698 -4.19 -17.39 15.13
C SER A 698 -4.27 -18.64 14.28
N TYR A 699 -3.50 -18.69 13.21
CA TYR A 699 -3.46 -19.78 12.23
C TYR A 699 -2.18 -20.58 12.38
N GLN A 700 -2.31 -21.92 12.43
CA GLN A 700 -1.17 -22.85 12.49
C GLN A 700 -1.42 -24.04 11.56
N ARG A 701 -0.42 -24.46 10.78
CA ARG A 701 -0.49 -25.57 9.84
C ARG A 701 0.70 -26.51 9.97
N THR A 702 0.40 -27.79 9.99
CA THR A 702 1.33 -28.91 9.83
C THR A 702 0.84 -29.81 8.68
N PRO A 703 1.64 -30.76 8.16
CA PRO A 703 1.19 -31.66 7.08
C PRO A 703 -0.10 -32.46 7.38
N ARG A 704 -0.50 -32.54 8.66
CA ARG A 704 -1.65 -33.36 9.09
C ARG A 704 -2.73 -32.61 9.83
N LEU A 705 -2.49 -31.36 10.19
CA LEU A 705 -3.41 -30.59 11.03
C LEU A 705 -3.31 -29.10 10.70
N LEU A 706 -4.46 -28.49 10.46
CA LEU A 706 -4.64 -27.04 10.52
C LEU A 706 -5.41 -26.71 11.79
N THR A 707 -4.90 -25.72 12.55
CA THR A 707 -5.58 -25.16 13.74
C THR A 707 -5.83 -23.69 13.52
N LEU A 708 -7.05 -23.25 13.71
CA LEU A 708 -7.44 -21.83 13.75
C LEU A 708 -8.04 -21.53 15.13
N GLU A 709 -7.40 -20.65 15.88
CA GLU A 709 -7.99 -20.06 17.09
C GLU A 709 -8.61 -18.71 16.71
N VAL A 710 -9.85 -18.49 17.11
CA VAL A 710 -10.60 -17.26 16.86
C VAL A 710 -10.99 -16.66 18.20
N LYS A 711 -10.59 -15.42 18.46
CA LYS A 711 -11.01 -14.64 19.64
C LYS A 711 -11.95 -13.54 19.21
N ARG A 712 -13.02 -13.33 19.99
CA ARG A 712 -14.03 -12.31 19.75
C ARG A 712 -14.17 -11.37 20.94
N THR A 713 -14.31 -10.10 20.65
CA THR A 713 -14.70 -9.05 21.61
C THR A 713 -15.91 -8.30 21.04
N GLY A 714 -16.92 -8.05 21.87
CA GLY A 714 -18.18 -7.42 21.46
C GLY A 714 -19.30 -8.43 21.17
N PRO A 715 -20.35 -8.03 20.42
CA PRO A 715 -21.51 -8.88 20.12
C PRO A 715 -21.18 -10.16 19.37
N ASP A 716 -22.07 -11.16 19.47
CA ASP A 716 -21.97 -12.42 18.73
C ASP A 716 -21.98 -12.16 17.21
N CYS A 717 -21.21 -12.96 16.47
CA CYS A 717 -21.19 -12.93 15.02
C CYS A 717 -21.11 -14.36 14.44
N THR A 718 -21.34 -14.48 13.14
CA THR A 718 -21.11 -15.69 12.37
C THR A 718 -19.71 -15.69 11.78
N PHE A 719 -19.02 -16.83 11.80
CA PHE A 719 -17.72 -17.00 11.20
C PHE A 719 -17.77 -18.04 10.08
N ASP A 720 -17.44 -17.61 8.86
CA ASP A 720 -17.33 -18.45 7.67
C ASP A 720 -15.84 -18.68 7.39
N PHE A 721 -15.34 -19.86 7.70
CA PHE A 721 -13.95 -20.25 7.47
C PHE A 721 -13.86 -21.15 6.25
N ASN A 722 -13.20 -20.68 5.19
CA ASN A 722 -13.14 -21.36 3.90
C ASN A 722 -11.69 -21.51 3.41
N PRO A 723 -10.78 -22.21 4.16
CA PRO A 723 -9.38 -22.31 3.75
C PRO A 723 -9.24 -23.10 2.44
N ALA A 724 -8.33 -22.59 1.59
CA ALA A 724 -7.95 -23.23 0.35
C ALA A 724 -6.88 -24.33 0.58
N PHE A 725 -7.01 -25.43 -0.14
CA PHE A 725 -6.05 -26.52 -0.20
C PHE A 725 -5.89 -26.99 -1.65
N SER A 726 -4.74 -27.63 -1.93
CA SER A 726 -4.60 -28.31 -3.23
C SER A 726 -5.67 -29.39 -3.42
N LEU A 727 -6.03 -29.69 -4.67
CA LEU A 727 -7.00 -30.74 -5.00
C LEU A 727 -6.59 -32.14 -4.49
N ARG A 728 -5.30 -32.35 -4.18
CA ARG A 728 -4.78 -33.60 -3.61
C ARG A 728 -5.12 -33.78 -2.13
N THR A 729 -5.27 -32.69 -1.39
CA THR A 729 -5.53 -32.71 0.05
C THR A 729 -6.87 -33.38 0.34
N SER A 730 -6.92 -34.25 1.35
CA SER A 730 -8.16 -34.86 1.85
C SER A 730 -8.40 -34.42 3.29
N VAL A 731 -9.63 -34.04 3.59
CA VAL A 731 -10.06 -33.68 4.97
C VAL A 731 -10.62 -34.91 5.63
N ALA A 732 -9.99 -35.33 6.76
CA ALA A 732 -10.43 -36.50 7.53
C ALA A 732 -11.52 -36.12 8.54
N SER A 733 -11.40 -34.96 9.21
CA SER A 733 -12.41 -34.45 10.15
C SER A 733 -12.24 -32.94 10.35
N VAL A 734 -13.34 -32.31 10.75
CA VAL A 734 -13.36 -30.94 11.26
C VAL A 734 -13.96 -30.94 12.66
N GLU A 735 -13.30 -30.23 13.58
CA GLU A 735 -13.74 -30.10 14.97
C GLU A 735 -13.79 -28.63 15.36
N LEU A 736 -14.84 -28.24 16.11
CA LEU A 736 -14.95 -26.94 16.78
C LEU A 736 -14.97 -27.19 18.29
N ASN A 737 -13.99 -26.67 19.02
CA ASN A 737 -13.85 -26.82 20.47
C ASN A 737 -13.86 -28.29 20.91
N GLY A 738 -13.31 -29.21 20.11
CA GLY A 738 -13.25 -30.65 20.35
C GLY A 738 -14.49 -31.43 19.93
N HIS A 739 -15.52 -30.79 19.42
CA HIS A 739 -16.73 -31.42 18.90
C HIS A 739 -16.72 -31.44 17.36
N SER A 740 -17.20 -32.55 16.76
CA SER A 740 -17.31 -32.69 15.31
C SER A 740 -18.18 -31.58 14.71
N LEU A 741 -17.73 -30.94 13.65
CA LEU A 741 -18.46 -29.90 12.94
C LEU A 741 -18.70 -30.33 11.48
N PRO A 742 -19.92 -30.17 10.94
CA PRO A 742 -20.21 -30.39 9.53
C PRO A 742 -19.40 -29.42 8.66
N PHE A 743 -18.94 -29.90 7.50
CA PHE A 743 -18.21 -29.09 6.52
C PHE A 743 -18.61 -29.54 5.11
N HIS A 744 -18.38 -28.66 4.15
CA HIS A 744 -18.55 -28.93 2.73
C HIS A 744 -17.24 -28.67 1.98
N ILE A 745 -16.94 -29.48 0.95
CA ILE A 745 -15.81 -29.28 0.06
C ILE A 745 -16.31 -28.70 -1.25
N ALA A 746 -15.89 -27.49 -1.58
CA ALA A 746 -16.11 -26.84 -2.87
C ALA A 746 -14.82 -26.95 -3.67
N ALA A 747 -14.78 -27.79 -4.69
CA ALA A 747 -13.65 -27.92 -5.58
C ALA A 747 -13.83 -27.01 -6.81
N THR A 748 -12.75 -26.34 -7.20
CA THR A 748 -12.62 -25.56 -8.41
C THR A 748 -11.67 -26.26 -9.39
N ALA A 749 -11.27 -25.61 -10.48
CA ALA A 749 -10.31 -26.18 -11.41
C ALA A 749 -8.88 -26.28 -10.82
N GLY A 750 -8.47 -25.35 -9.92
CA GLY A 750 -7.10 -25.27 -9.41
C GLY A 750 -6.93 -25.76 -7.96
N ASP A 751 -7.94 -25.56 -7.11
CA ASP A 751 -7.90 -25.82 -5.69
C ASP A 751 -9.23 -26.35 -5.14
N GLN A 752 -9.32 -26.52 -3.83
CA GLN A 752 -10.56 -26.80 -3.14
C GLN A 752 -10.64 -26.04 -1.84
N HIS A 753 -11.84 -25.57 -1.51
CA HIS A 753 -12.14 -24.90 -0.25
C HIS A 753 -12.90 -25.80 0.70
N VAL A 754 -12.54 -25.73 1.98
CA VAL A 754 -13.26 -26.43 3.05
C VAL A 754 -14.19 -25.42 3.74
N ALA A 755 -15.45 -25.40 3.31
CA ALA A 755 -16.45 -24.47 3.84
C ALA A 755 -16.95 -24.91 5.22
N ILE A 756 -16.71 -24.08 6.22
CA ILE A 756 -17.04 -24.29 7.62
C ILE A 756 -17.74 -23.03 8.14
N ARG A 757 -18.96 -23.18 8.63
CA ARG A 757 -19.75 -22.07 9.18
C ARG A 757 -20.15 -22.35 10.61
N PHE A 758 -19.91 -21.40 11.50
CA PHE A 758 -20.29 -21.53 12.91
C PHE A 758 -20.53 -20.17 13.58
N PRO A 759 -21.41 -20.13 14.63
CA PRO A 759 -21.58 -18.93 15.41
C PRO A 759 -20.42 -18.74 16.40
N LEU A 760 -19.87 -17.54 16.47
CA LEU A 760 -18.90 -17.10 17.48
C LEU A 760 -19.70 -16.55 18.69
N THR A 761 -20.17 -17.44 19.56
CA THR A 761 -20.87 -17.08 20.82
C THR A 761 -19.93 -17.07 22.01
N GLN A 762 -18.81 -17.83 21.94
CA GLN A 762 -17.76 -17.86 22.96
C GLN A 762 -16.70 -16.78 22.66
N THR A 763 -16.01 -16.35 23.72
CA THR A 763 -14.88 -15.40 23.56
C THR A 763 -13.71 -16.00 22.81
N THR A 764 -13.52 -17.31 22.88
CA THR A 764 -12.50 -18.07 22.16
C THR A 764 -13.10 -19.32 21.55
N SER A 765 -12.83 -19.58 20.30
CA SER A 765 -13.22 -20.80 19.57
C SER A 765 -12.00 -21.37 18.83
N THR A 766 -11.87 -22.70 18.84
CA THR A 766 -10.77 -23.37 18.14
C THR A 766 -11.31 -24.33 17.09
N VAL A 767 -10.99 -24.11 15.84
CA VAL A 767 -11.26 -25.03 14.72
C VAL A 767 -10.02 -25.89 14.47
N ARG A 768 -10.20 -27.21 14.34
CA ARG A 768 -9.15 -28.15 13.96
C ARG A 768 -9.60 -28.93 12.72
N ILE A 769 -8.77 -28.89 11.67
CA ILE A 769 -9.00 -29.64 10.42
C ILE A 769 -7.90 -30.70 10.31
N ARG A 770 -8.26 -31.98 10.37
CA ARG A 770 -7.30 -33.07 10.18
C ARG A 770 -7.15 -33.37 8.70
N LEU A 771 -5.90 -33.34 8.24
CA LEU A 771 -5.55 -33.42 6.82
C LEU A 771 -4.81 -34.73 6.50
N LYS A 772 -5.03 -35.23 5.28
CA LYS A 772 -4.21 -36.25 4.62
C LYS A 772 -3.74 -35.71 3.27
N ASN A 773 -2.54 -36.13 2.86
CA ASN A 773 -1.96 -35.79 1.55
C ASN A 773 -1.88 -34.27 1.28
N ASP A 774 -1.79 -33.46 2.34
CA ASP A 774 -1.65 -32.00 2.22
C ASP A 774 -0.35 -31.70 1.44
N PHE A 775 -0.46 -30.87 0.39
CA PHE A 775 0.62 -30.55 -0.54
C PHE A 775 0.47 -29.12 -1.04
N GLY A 776 1.55 -28.48 -1.44
CA GLY A 776 1.48 -27.16 -2.04
C GLY A 776 2.80 -26.72 -2.65
N VAL A 777 2.71 -25.75 -3.55
CA VAL A 777 3.82 -25.06 -4.20
C VAL A 777 3.75 -23.58 -3.84
N SER A 778 4.89 -22.94 -3.64
CA SER A 778 4.98 -21.49 -3.47
C SER A 778 6.16 -20.90 -4.21
N LEU A 779 6.01 -19.66 -4.64
CA LEU A 779 7.01 -18.85 -5.34
C LEU A 779 7.35 -17.63 -4.48
N SER A 780 8.63 -17.25 -4.44
CA SER A 780 9.08 -15.98 -3.85
C SER A 780 9.88 -15.21 -4.89
N ASN A 781 9.26 -14.19 -5.47
CA ASN A 781 9.90 -13.27 -6.41
C ASN A 781 10.73 -12.19 -5.67
N LYS A 782 11.64 -11.55 -6.41
CA LYS A 782 12.51 -10.46 -5.96
C LYS A 782 12.49 -9.36 -7.03
N LEU A 783 12.66 -8.12 -6.60
CA LEU A 783 12.94 -7.04 -7.54
C LEU A 783 14.34 -7.22 -8.14
N PRO A 784 14.52 -6.95 -9.44
CA PRO A 784 15.85 -6.90 -10.04
C PRO A 784 16.57 -5.60 -9.61
N ALA A 785 17.82 -5.43 -10.02
CA ALA A 785 18.53 -4.17 -9.83
C ALA A 785 17.85 -3.04 -10.62
N LEU A 786 17.87 -1.82 -10.08
CA LEU A 786 17.31 -0.64 -10.75
C LEU A 786 17.88 -0.50 -12.17
N GLY A 787 17.01 -0.22 -13.15
CA GLY A 787 17.37 -0.14 -14.57
C GLY A 787 17.49 -1.50 -15.30
N SER A 788 17.31 -2.63 -14.61
CA SER A 788 17.38 -3.96 -15.23
C SER A 788 16.04 -4.39 -15.82
N ALA A 789 16.09 -5.23 -16.85
CA ALA A 789 14.93 -5.93 -17.39
C ALA A 789 14.41 -7.01 -16.42
N SER A 790 13.19 -7.47 -16.66
CA SER A 790 12.57 -8.56 -15.91
C SER A 790 13.30 -9.88 -16.12
N VAL A 791 13.53 -10.66 -15.07
CA VAL A 791 14.31 -11.90 -15.09
C VAL A 791 13.67 -13.05 -14.29
N GLY A 792 12.57 -12.80 -13.56
CA GLY A 792 11.96 -13.75 -12.64
C GLY A 792 11.15 -14.85 -13.34
N LEU A 793 10.85 -15.90 -12.59
CA LEU A 793 9.98 -16.99 -13.02
C LEU A 793 8.52 -16.55 -13.04
N ARG A 794 7.76 -17.02 -14.05
CA ARG A 794 6.30 -16.90 -14.13
C ARG A 794 5.68 -18.28 -13.96
N VAL A 795 4.59 -18.36 -13.23
CA VAL A 795 3.76 -19.56 -13.14
C VAL A 795 2.44 -19.28 -13.83
N LEU A 796 2.25 -19.89 -14.99
CA LEU A 796 1.09 -19.63 -15.85
C LEU A 796 -0.14 -20.42 -15.39
N SER A 797 0.08 -21.65 -14.95
CA SER A 797 -0.99 -22.50 -14.45
C SER A 797 -0.48 -23.63 -13.55
N GLU A 798 -1.36 -24.07 -12.66
CA GLU A 798 -1.26 -25.27 -11.84
C GLU A 798 -2.44 -26.17 -12.16
N THR A 799 -2.17 -27.39 -12.68
CA THR A 799 -3.23 -28.29 -13.15
C THR A 799 -3.06 -29.70 -12.59
N TRP A 800 -4.09 -30.21 -11.94
CA TRP A 800 -4.16 -31.58 -11.44
C TRP A 800 -4.90 -32.49 -12.39
N ASN A 801 -4.41 -33.74 -12.57
CA ASN A 801 -5.20 -34.75 -13.25
C ASN A 801 -6.43 -35.18 -12.41
N SER A 802 -7.44 -35.77 -13.01
CA SER A 802 -8.67 -36.19 -12.34
C SER A 802 -8.45 -37.17 -11.17
N ALA A 803 -7.40 -38.01 -11.28
CA ALA A 803 -7.01 -38.96 -10.23
C ALA A 803 -6.21 -38.29 -9.06
N ARG A 804 -5.85 -36.98 -9.17
CA ARG A 804 -5.05 -36.25 -8.19
C ARG A 804 -3.70 -36.89 -7.85
N THR A 805 -3.14 -37.62 -8.84
CA THR A 805 -1.84 -38.32 -8.77
C THR A 805 -0.77 -37.65 -9.59
N GLN A 806 -1.10 -36.57 -10.31
CA GLN A 806 -0.19 -35.79 -11.12
C GLN A 806 -0.54 -34.31 -11.05
N LEU A 807 0.46 -33.49 -10.77
CA LEU A 807 0.44 -32.05 -10.88
C LEU A 807 1.30 -31.63 -12.05
N SER A 808 0.76 -30.81 -12.94
CA SER A 808 1.48 -30.14 -14.03
C SER A 808 1.54 -28.65 -13.74
N LEU A 809 2.75 -28.08 -13.74
CA LEU A 809 3.01 -26.64 -13.66
C LEU A 809 3.46 -26.17 -15.04
N SER A 810 2.78 -25.19 -15.61
CA SER A 810 3.24 -24.49 -16.80
C SER A 810 3.99 -23.24 -16.37
N LEU A 811 5.24 -23.13 -16.79
CA LEU A 811 6.18 -22.11 -16.34
C LEU A 811 6.73 -21.32 -17.52
N SER A 812 7.05 -20.04 -17.28
CA SER A 812 7.77 -19.19 -18.24
C SER A 812 8.97 -18.58 -17.54
N GLY A 813 10.16 -18.76 -18.09
CA GLY A 813 11.43 -18.29 -17.51
C GLY A 813 12.45 -17.95 -18.58
N LEU A 814 13.46 -17.14 -18.24
CA LEU A 814 14.53 -16.81 -19.19
C LEU A 814 15.35 -18.02 -19.56
N ALA A 815 15.62 -18.15 -20.85
CA ALA A 815 16.44 -19.20 -21.41
C ALA A 815 17.81 -19.30 -20.71
N GLY A 816 18.25 -20.52 -20.43
CA GLY A 816 19.52 -20.83 -19.79
C GLY A 816 19.61 -20.50 -18.30
N ARG A 817 18.52 -20.04 -17.67
CA ARG A 817 18.50 -19.73 -16.21
C ARG A 817 17.91 -20.88 -15.40
N THR A 818 18.30 -20.92 -14.12
CA THR A 818 17.78 -21.84 -13.12
C THR A 818 16.94 -21.11 -12.12
N TYR A 819 15.74 -21.66 -11.80
CA TYR A 819 14.80 -21.10 -10.84
C TYR A 819 14.41 -22.10 -9.77
N GLU A 820 13.87 -21.61 -8.66
CA GLU A 820 13.45 -22.42 -7.52
C GLU A 820 12.01 -22.10 -7.13
N LEU A 821 11.20 -23.15 -6.95
CA LEU A 821 9.91 -23.10 -6.28
C LEU A 821 10.01 -23.84 -4.95
N SER A 822 9.28 -23.39 -3.94
CA SER A 822 9.20 -24.09 -2.65
C SER A 822 8.10 -25.16 -2.72
N ILE A 823 8.38 -26.34 -2.19
CA ILE A 823 7.44 -27.46 -2.10
C ILE A 823 7.17 -27.76 -0.63
N TRP A 824 5.91 -27.76 -0.25
CA TRP A 824 5.41 -28.21 1.03
C TRP A 824 5.09 -29.70 1.01
N ASN A 825 5.51 -30.43 2.07
CA ASN A 825 5.25 -31.85 2.27
C ASN A 825 5.70 -32.72 1.09
N PRO A 826 7.00 -32.65 0.68
CA PRO A 826 7.53 -33.32 -0.52
C PRO A 826 7.61 -34.83 -0.42
N SER A 827 7.44 -35.43 0.76
CA SER A 827 7.60 -36.88 1.01
C SER A 827 6.65 -37.73 0.20
N GLN A 828 5.56 -37.18 -0.32
CA GLN A 828 4.59 -37.87 -1.16
C GLN A 828 4.87 -37.79 -2.66
N VAL A 829 5.90 -37.06 -3.09
CA VAL A 829 6.32 -36.97 -4.48
C VAL A 829 7.11 -38.21 -4.87
N ALA A 830 6.60 -38.98 -5.82
CA ALA A 830 7.22 -40.23 -6.30
C ALA A 830 8.28 -39.96 -7.39
N SER A 831 8.01 -39.02 -8.29
CA SER A 831 8.95 -38.62 -9.35
C SER A 831 8.64 -37.21 -9.87
N VAL A 832 9.65 -36.57 -10.44
CA VAL A 832 9.58 -35.25 -11.06
C VAL A 832 10.14 -35.34 -12.48
N LYS A 833 9.46 -34.71 -13.45
CA LYS A 833 9.94 -34.51 -14.81
C LYS A 833 10.03 -33.00 -15.10
N GLY A 834 11.09 -32.56 -15.74
CA GLY A 834 11.31 -31.14 -16.08
C GLY A 834 11.95 -30.32 -14.95
N ALA A 835 12.22 -30.93 -13.79
CA ALA A 835 12.87 -30.28 -12.65
C ALA A 835 13.56 -31.32 -11.73
N LYS A 836 14.29 -30.85 -10.72
CA LYS A 836 14.94 -31.66 -9.69
C LYS A 836 14.44 -31.26 -8.31
N LEU A 837 14.23 -32.20 -7.41
CA LEU A 837 13.95 -31.93 -6.00
C LEU A 837 15.26 -31.83 -5.22
N ARG A 838 15.41 -30.76 -4.42
CA ARG A 838 16.48 -30.54 -3.47
C ARG A 838 15.89 -30.37 -2.07
N ALA A 839 16.33 -31.18 -1.11
CA ALA A 839 15.85 -31.07 0.26
C ALA A 839 16.19 -29.66 0.84
N ALA A 840 15.24 -29.08 1.55
CA ALA A 840 15.36 -27.76 2.18
C ALA A 840 14.99 -27.78 3.68
N GLY A 841 14.39 -28.86 4.19
CA GLY A 841 13.97 -29.03 5.57
C GLY A 841 13.18 -30.32 5.75
N GLN A 842 12.65 -30.56 6.96
CA GLN A 842 11.90 -31.79 7.27
C GLN A 842 10.62 -31.93 6.43
N ASP A 843 9.87 -30.84 6.28
CA ASP A 843 8.57 -30.83 5.57
C ASP A 843 8.61 -29.94 4.31
N SER A 844 9.81 -29.58 3.80
CA SER A 844 9.97 -28.68 2.66
C SER A 844 11.13 -29.11 1.75
N SER A 845 10.99 -28.85 0.45
CA SER A 845 12.04 -29.01 -0.55
C SER A 845 11.98 -27.85 -1.54
N LYS A 846 13.05 -27.68 -2.32
CA LYS A 846 13.08 -26.81 -3.47
C LYS A 846 12.92 -27.62 -4.75
N LEU A 847 12.06 -27.16 -5.63
CA LEU A 847 11.92 -27.65 -6.98
C LEU A 847 12.81 -26.78 -7.87
N VAL A 848 13.92 -27.33 -8.31
CA VAL A 848 14.93 -26.63 -9.13
C VAL A 848 14.62 -26.89 -10.60
N VAL A 849 14.33 -25.82 -11.34
CA VAL A 849 13.95 -25.86 -12.76
C VAL A 849 15.04 -25.20 -13.59
N ASP A 850 15.68 -26.01 -14.45
CA ASP A 850 16.70 -25.54 -15.40
C ASP A 850 16.03 -25.29 -16.74
N PHE A 851 15.97 -24.02 -17.20
CA PHE A 851 15.41 -23.68 -18.50
C PHE A 851 16.42 -23.94 -19.64
N PRO A 852 15.95 -24.42 -20.81
CA PRO A 852 16.81 -24.66 -21.94
C PRO A 852 17.47 -23.38 -22.44
N SER A 853 18.69 -23.48 -22.96
CA SER A 853 19.38 -22.35 -23.60
C SER A 853 18.69 -22.03 -24.95
N ALA A 854 18.64 -20.72 -25.27
CA ALA A 854 18.20 -20.22 -26.58
C ALA A 854 19.23 -19.18 -27.09
N ASP A 855 19.15 -18.84 -28.37
CA ASP A 855 20.09 -17.92 -29.01
C ASP A 855 19.94 -16.47 -28.58
N ALA A 856 18.87 -16.12 -27.86
CA ALA A 856 18.59 -14.79 -27.32
C ALA A 856 18.14 -14.88 -25.86
N GLU A 857 18.36 -13.82 -25.08
CA GLU A 857 17.76 -13.66 -23.74
C GLU A 857 16.24 -13.45 -23.88
N SER A 858 15.51 -14.54 -24.07
CA SER A 858 14.07 -14.55 -24.21
C SER A 858 13.42 -15.48 -23.19
N TYR A 859 12.18 -15.17 -22.80
CA TYR A 859 11.39 -16.09 -22.01
C TYR A 859 10.96 -17.28 -22.85
N VAL A 860 11.09 -18.46 -22.28
CA VAL A 860 10.69 -19.73 -22.89
C VAL A 860 9.78 -20.49 -21.93
N HIS A 861 8.86 -21.28 -22.48
CA HIS A 861 7.92 -22.06 -21.69
C HIS A 861 8.50 -23.45 -21.38
N GLN A 862 8.21 -23.95 -20.17
CA GLN A 862 8.58 -25.27 -19.72
C GLN A 862 7.52 -25.88 -18.80
N ASP A 863 7.15 -27.12 -19.07
CA ASP A 863 6.26 -27.87 -18.21
C ASP A 863 7.05 -28.69 -17.19
N VAL A 864 6.63 -28.61 -15.92
CA VAL A 864 7.13 -29.45 -14.84
C VAL A 864 6.01 -30.35 -14.35
N VAL A 865 6.28 -31.67 -14.29
CA VAL A 865 5.29 -32.65 -13.89
C VAL A 865 5.76 -33.40 -12.65
N LEU A 866 4.97 -33.28 -11.58
CA LEU A 866 5.16 -34.03 -10.33
C LEU A 866 4.17 -35.19 -10.31
N LYS A 867 4.69 -36.42 -10.08
CA LYS A 867 3.84 -37.61 -9.89
C LYS A 867 3.88 -38.01 -8.41
N PHE A 868 2.74 -38.42 -7.91
CA PHE A 868 2.55 -38.79 -6.52
C PHE A 868 2.19 -40.27 -6.39
N ALA A 869 2.54 -40.87 -5.25
CA ALA A 869 1.99 -42.16 -4.86
C ALA A 869 0.45 -42.08 -4.77
N THR A 870 -0.22 -43.19 -5.04
CA THR A 870 -1.69 -43.27 -4.91
C THR A 870 -2.11 -42.82 -3.48
N PRO A 871 -3.12 -41.94 -3.32
CA PRO A 871 -3.60 -41.55 -2.01
C PRO A 871 -3.96 -42.76 -1.14
N LYS A 872 -3.39 -42.85 0.06
CA LYS A 872 -3.72 -43.89 1.04
C LYS A 872 -4.92 -43.50 1.89
#